data_508e580446609f6f55bb6bbd431b5a97
#
_entry.id   508e580446609f6f55bb6bbd431b5a97
#
_cell.length_a   1.000
_cell.length_b   1.000
_cell.length_c   1.000
_cell.angle_alpha   90.00
_cell.angle_beta   90.00
_cell.angle_gamma   90.00
#
_symmetry.space_group_name_H-M   'P 1'
#
loop_
_entity.id
_entity.type
_entity.pdbx_description
1 polymer ?
#
loop_
_entity_poly.entity_id
_entity_poly.type
_entity_poly.pdbx_seq_one_letter_code
_entity_poly.pdbx_strand_id
1 'polypeptide(L)'
;GGNGSSEVRLWMLGATAHMGNNNRWAREGGVVGEILIENLYRNPDGNPLIVDTILLEKVITEPNIRLLLNTAAWEITKSDADTIESVRAFCSQNSTLYDVRAPLFMDASGDGVIGFLSGAAFRMGAETSDEFGEALAPSAEYGELLGHSIYFYTKDIGKPVKFIPPSFALEDITQIPRFRSFNSKEQGCRLWWIEYGGRLDTVHDTETIKWELWKVVYGVWNHIKNSGIFPDAETLTLEWVGHIPGKRESRRFEGDYMLRQQDLIAQHRHPDAVAYGGWALDLHPADGIYSEKPGCNQWHARGVYQIPYRTLYSRNITNLFIIGRIMSASHVAFSSSRVMLTGAHAAQAAAMAAVLCHKNGVLPAQIAQTPYIETLQRELLRRGQYIPHVPLSDPDDLMNTAQLSTSSALALVSLPDDGQTVPLRYSWAQMLPIPAGAPVPAITFTVDVAQPTTLRFELRTSDAPANHTPDVLLASDEIDLPMGVNQHVTFSPAVRVDQARYIFACLMKNPAISVHTSEKRVTGILSVANAQNPAVSNFGVQQPREDIGIETFEFWVPMRRPHGRNLAFTLSAPLSVFDVENVRNGWGRPTFAPNAWVAALDDAAPCLQAQWAQPQTIAKITLSFDSDFDHPMETVLMGHPESRILFCVNAFRIRAGETLVAQVDDNHLGEVTLTLAEPLVTNQLQIEILTMQGDVPASVFAMRCYAPQA
;
A
#
# COMPACT_ATOMS: atom_id res chain seq x y z
N GLY A 1 9.69 -10.01 -3.93
CA GLY A 1 10.50 -9.39 -3.81
C GLY A 1 12.02 -9.19 -3.85
N GLY A 2 12.74 -9.65 -4.91
CA GLY A 2 14.20 -9.50 -4.98
C GLY A 2 14.69 -8.06 -4.80
N ASN A 3 13.99 -7.08 -5.36
CA ASN A 3 14.35 -5.67 -5.19
C ASN A 3 14.17 -5.17 -3.74
N GLY A 4 13.30 -5.77 -2.94
CA GLY A 4 13.14 -5.46 -1.52
C GLY A 4 14.11 -6.18 -0.58
N SER A 5 14.92 -7.12 -1.11
CA SER A 5 15.93 -7.85 -0.33
C SER A 5 17.12 -7.00 0.05
N SER A 6 17.97 -7.51 0.94
CA SER A 6 19.22 -6.86 1.34
C SER A 6 20.23 -6.69 0.19
N GLU A 7 20.07 -7.43 -0.91
CA GLU A 7 20.91 -7.34 -2.10
C GLU A 7 20.65 -6.07 -2.93
N VAL A 8 19.42 -5.55 -2.93
CA VAL A 8 19.04 -4.35 -3.70
C VAL A 8 18.61 -3.22 -2.78
N ARG A 9 17.94 -3.53 -1.67
CA ARG A 9 17.54 -2.59 -0.61
C ARG A 9 16.58 -1.50 -1.07
N LEU A 10 15.65 -1.83 -1.99
CA LEU A 10 14.66 -0.88 -2.46
C LEU A 10 13.44 -0.87 -1.52
N TRP A 11 12.84 0.29 -1.30
CA TRP A 11 11.58 0.43 -0.57
C TRP A 11 10.48 -0.41 -1.22
N MET A 12 9.73 -1.15 -0.41
CA MET A 12 8.53 -1.84 -0.87
C MET A 12 7.38 -0.86 -0.93
N LEU A 13 7.19 -0.25 -2.11
CA LEU A 13 6.17 0.76 -2.34
C LEU A 13 4.86 0.15 -2.81
N GLY A 14 3.75 0.85 -2.54
CA GLY A 14 2.40 0.45 -2.91
C GLY A 14 1.45 1.63 -3.11
N ALA A 15 0.17 1.41 -2.87
CA ALA A 15 -0.90 2.36 -3.18
C ALA A 15 -0.88 3.66 -2.36
N THR A 16 -0.18 3.71 -1.23
CA THR A 16 -0.13 4.88 -0.33
C THR A 16 0.87 5.95 -0.74
N ALA A 17 1.80 5.65 -1.66
CA ALA A 17 2.80 6.58 -2.20
C ALA A 17 3.46 7.47 -1.12
N HIS A 18 4.07 6.87 -0.10
CA HIS A 18 4.68 7.57 1.05
C HIS A 18 3.75 8.59 1.75
N MET A 19 2.44 8.35 1.73
CA MET A 19 1.41 9.31 2.16
C MET A 19 1.39 10.62 1.34
N GLY A 20 1.93 10.62 0.13
CA GLY A 20 1.99 11.79 -0.74
C GLY A 20 0.80 11.96 -1.68
N ASN A 21 -0.12 10.98 -1.74
CA ASN A 21 -1.34 11.00 -2.55
C ASN A 21 -2.62 11.07 -1.69
N ASN A 22 -3.77 11.10 -2.34
CA ASN A 22 -5.07 11.15 -1.64
C ASN A 22 -5.63 9.77 -1.25
N ASN A 23 -4.90 8.69 -1.46
CA ASN A 23 -5.35 7.35 -1.11
C ASN A 23 -5.30 7.17 0.42
N ARG A 24 -6.47 7.09 1.06
CA ARG A 24 -6.58 6.85 2.50
C ARG A 24 -6.88 5.38 2.76
N TRP A 25 -6.33 4.84 3.83
CA TRP A 25 -6.49 3.43 4.24
C TRP A 25 -6.23 2.43 3.11
N ALA A 26 -5.27 2.78 2.22
CA ALA A 26 -5.02 2.06 0.97
C ALA A 26 -3.78 1.15 1.01
N ARG A 27 -3.13 0.96 2.17
CA ARG A 27 -2.03 -0.01 2.27
C ARG A 27 -2.55 -1.41 1.98
N GLU A 28 -1.78 -2.17 1.21
CA GLU A 28 -2.08 -3.55 0.85
C GLU A 28 -2.23 -4.44 2.11
N GLY A 29 -3.26 -5.28 2.10
CA GLY A 29 -3.56 -6.24 3.16
C GLY A 29 -3.12 -7.67 2.80
N GLY A 30 -3.72 -8.67 3.46
CA GLY A 30 -3.40 -10.08 3.26
C GLY A 30 -1.96 -10.41 3.66
N VAL A 31 -1.35 -11.39 3.00
CA VAL A 31 0.01 -11.87 3.31
C VAL A 31 1.04 -10.74 3.27
N VAL A 32 0.91 -9.83 2.33
CA VAL A 32 1.84 -8.68 2.23
C VAL A 32 1.67 -7.71 3.39
N GLY A 33 0.43 -7.50 3.84
CA GLY A 33 0.14 -6.70 5.03
C GLY A 33 0.75 -7.32 6.29
N GLU A 34 0.66 -8.64 6.46
CA GLU A 34 1.31 -9.35 7.57
C GLU A 34 2.83 -9.16 7.56
N ILE A 35 3.48 -9.28 6.39
CA ILE A 35 4.93 -9.06 6.25
C ILE A 35 5.32 -7.65 6.69
N LEU A 36 4.55 -6.64 6.30
CA LEU A 36 4.82 -5.25 6.67
C LEU A 36 4.64 -5.01 8.18
N ILE A 37 3.61 -5.62 8.79
CA ILE A 37 3.36 -5.54 10.23
C ILE A 37 4.47 -6.23 11.01
N GLU A 38 4.88 -7.42 10.59
CA GLU A 38 6.02 -8.14 11.17
C GLU A 38 7.32 -7.32 11.05
N ASN A 39 7.54 -6.68 9.90
CA ASN A 39 8.69 -5.82 9.71
C ASN A 39 8.65 -4.60 10.65
N LEU A 40 7.51 -3.96 10.82
CA LEU A 40 7.35 -2.86 11.79
C LEU A 40 7.67 -3.31 13.21
N TYR A 41 7.14 -4.47 13.61
CA TYR A 41 7.31 -5.02 14.96
C TYR A 41 8.74 -5.44 15.27
N ARG A 42 9.40 -6.13 14.33
CA ARG A 42 10.73 -6.74 14.52
C ARG A 42 11.89 -5.85 14.07
N ASN A 43 11.61 -4.85 13.24
CA ASN A 43 12.62 -4.07 12.51
C ASN A 43 12.25 -2.59 12.37
N PRO A 44 11.93 -1.89 13.47
CA PRO A 44 11.49 -0.48 13.40
C PRO A 44 12.56 0.46 12.83
N ASP A 45 13.83 0.07 12.86
CA ASP A 45 14.95 0.85 12.30
C ASP A 45 15.16 0.64 10.79
N GLY A 46 14.39 -0.27 10.16
CA GLY A 46 14.44 -0.52 8.72
C GLY A 46 15.70 -1.21 8.23
N ASN A 47 16.27 -2.13 9.03
CA ASN A 47 17.46 -2.92 8.64
C ASN A 47 17.09 -3.90 7.51
N PRO A 48 17.73 -3.83 6.32
CA PRO A 48 17.40 -4.70 5.18
C PRO A 48 17.70 -6.19 5.45
N LEU A 49 18.64 -6.53 6.31
CA LEU A 49 18.95 -7.92 6.66
C LEU A 49 17.80 -8.56 7.47
N ILE A 50 17.14 -7.79 8.32
CA ILE A 50 15.98 -8.28 9.08
C ILE A 50 14.78 -8.51 8.15
N VAL A 51 14.60 -7.69 7.11
CA VAL A 51 13.56 -7.91 6.08
C VAL A 51 13.74 -9.29 5.43
N ASP A 52 14.99 -9.65 5.07
CA ASP A 52 15.28 -10.98 4.48
C ASP A 52 14.89 -12.12 5.43
N THR A 53 15.17 -11.97 6.73
CA THR A 53 14.82 -13.02 7.72
C THR A 53 13.31 -13.20 7.85
N ILE A 54 12.53 -12.10 7.81
CA ILE A 54 11.07 -12.16 7.86
C ILE A 54 10.52 -12.87 6.61
N LEU A 55 11.01 -12.50 5.42
CA LEU A 55 10.59 -13.14 4.17
C LEU A 55 10.95 -14.63 4.15
N LEU A 56 12.16 -14.99 4.59
CA LEU A 56 12.62 -16.37 4.66
C LEU A 56 11.78 -17.20 5.63
N GLU A 57 11.52 -16.67 6.82
CA GLU A 57 10.71 -17.34 7.84
C GLU A 57 9.29 -17.64 7.35
N LYS A 58 8.63 -16.68 6.67
CA LYS A 58 7.30 -16.91 6.07
C LYS A 58 7.27 -18.07 5.07
N VAL A 59 8.41 -18.41 4.47
CA VAL A 59 8.50 -19.53 3.52
C VAL A 59 8.87 -20.85 4.21
N ILE A 60 9.90 -20.83 5.08
CA ILE A 60 10.42 -22.08 5.67
C ILE A 60 9.51 -22.67 6.76
N THR A 61 8.64 -21.86 7.35
CA THR A 61 7.65 -22.33 8.33
C THR A 61 6.44 -23.03 7.69
N GLU A 62 6.28 -22.91 6.36
CA GLU A 62 5.20 -23.57 5.63
C GLU A 62 5.61 -25.02 5.25
N PRO A 63 4.99 -26.04 5.84
CA PRO A 63 5.43 -27.44 5.67
C PRO A 63 5.29 -27.98 4.24
N ASN A 64 4.44 -27.36 3.44
CA ASN A 64 4.19 -27.76 2.06
C ASN A 64 5.02 -26.98 1.03
N ILE A 65 5.91 -26.08 1.47
CA ILE A 65 6.80 -25.33 0.57
C ILE A 65 8.19 -25.98 0.57
N ARG A 66 8.67 -26.38 -0.62
CA ARG A 66 10.06 -26.75 -0.83
C ARG A 66 10.83 -25.58 -1.43
N LEU A 67 11.67 -24.94 -0.60
CA LEU A 67 12.52 -23.82 -1.03
C LEU A 67 13.83 -24.34 -1.62
N LEU A 68 14.19 -23.87 -2.82
CA LEU A 68 15.45 -24.15 -3.50
C LEU A 68 16.22 -22.82 -3.66
N LEU A 69 17.11 -22.52 -2.72
CA LEU A 69 17.94 -21.32 -2.77
C LEU A 69 19.06 -21.44 -3.81
N ASN A 70 19.53 -20.30 -4.32
CA ASN A 70 20.61 -20.21 -5.32
C ASN A 70 20.37 -21.10 -6.55
N THR A 71 19.10 -21.29 -6.91
CA THR A 71 18.70 -22.20 -7.98
C THR A 71 17.99 -21.41 -9.08
N ALA A 72 18.59 -21.37 -10.26
CA ALA A 72 18.09 -20.65 -11.43
C ALA A 72 17.39 -21.61 -12.41
N ALA A 73 16.17 -21.28 -12.81
CA ALA A 73 15.49 -21.94 -13.94
C ALA A 73 16.17 -21.50 -15.26
N TRP A 74 16.46 -22.45 -16.16
CA TRP A 74 17.17 -22.15 -17.41
C TRP A 74 16.65 -22.90 -18.64
N GLU A 75 15.83 -23.93 -18.46
CA GLU A 75 15.25 -24.71 -19.53
C GLU A 75 13.86 -25.21 -19.13
N ILE A 76 12.99 -25.39 -20.11
CA ILE A 76 11.68 -26.04 -19.91
C ILE A 76 11.47 -27.17 -20.92
N THR A 77 10.59 -28.12 -20.57
CA THR A 77 9.98 -29.03 -21.54
C THR A 77 8.48 -28.78 -21.61
N LYS A 78 7.90 -29.03 -22.77
CA LYS A 78 6.44 -28.93 -23.00
C LYS A 78 5.88 -30.26 -23.42
N SER A 79 4.66 -30.58 -22.94
CA SER A 79 3.93 -31.77 -23.38
C SER A 79 3.28 -31.61 -24.75
N ASP A 80 2.97 -30.33 -25.10
CA ASP A 80 2.37 -29.88 -26.35
C ASP A 80 2.76 -28.44 -26.66
N ALA A 81 2.11 -27.79 -27.64
CA ALA A 81 2.50 -26.44 -28.07
C ALA A 81 2.32 -25.36 -26.99
N ASP A 82 1.41 -25.54 -26.06
CA ASP A 82 0.96 -24.51 -25.12
C ASP A 82 0.91 -24.92 -23.64
N THR A 83 1.47 -26.11 -23.31
CA THR A 83 1.47 -26.65 -21.95
C THR A 83 2.88 -27.00 -21.47
N ILE A 84 3.31 -26.40 -20.35
CA ILE A 84 4.59 -26.72 -19.70
C ILE A 84 4.47 -28.07 -18.97
N GLU A 85 5.40 -28.99 -19.22
CA GLU A 85 5.54 -30.27 -18.53
C GLU A 85 6.51 -30.18 -17.35
N SER A 86 7.71 -29.61 -17.60
CA SER A 86 8.72 -29.45 -16.55
C SER A 86 9.57 -28.20 -16.73
N VAL A 87 10.18 -27.79 -15.60
CA VAL A 87 11.18 -26.73 -15.53
C VAL A 87 12.47 -27.33 -15.00
N ARG A 88 13.57 -27.14 -15.76
CA ARG A 88 14.92 -27.47 -15.30
C ARG A 88 15.56 -26.27 -14.64
N ALA A 89 16.18 -26.54 -13.50
CA ALA A 89 16.87 -25.51 -12.73
C ALA A 89 18.22 -26.03 -12.23
N PHE A 90 19.17 -25.10 -12.09
CA PHE A 90 20.54 -25.40 -11.66
C PHE A 90 20.91 -24.60 -10.43
N CYS A 91 21.37 -25.30 -9.39
CA CYS A 91 22.00 -24.70 -8.21
C CYS A 91 23.52 -24.74 -8.36
N SER A 92 24.14 -23.59 -8.60
CA SER A 92 25.60 -23.47 -8.78
C SER A 92 26.39 -23.73 -7.50
N GLN A 93 25.78 -23.59 -6.32
CA GLN A 93 26.45 -23.76 -5.02
C GLN A 93 26.77 -25.22 -4.72
N ASN A 94 25.97 -26.15 -5.20
CA ASN A 94 26.14 -27.58 -4.95
C ASN A 94 26.15 -28.44 -6.23
N SER A 95 26.21 -27.79 -7.42
CA SER A 95 26.23 -28.42 -8.74
C SER A 95 25.06 -29.36 -9.01
N THR A 96 23.86 -29.06 -8.42
CA THR A 96 22.67 -29.91 -8.56
C THR A 96 21.79 -29.39 -9.66
N LEU A 97 21.37 -30.31 -10.55
CA LEU A 97 20.30 -30.12 -11.52
C LEU A 97 18.99 -30.63 -10.94
N TYR A 98 17.96 -29.79 -11.05
CA TYR A 98 16.59 -30.13 -10.68
C TYR A 98 15.73 -30.22 -11.93
N ASP A 99 14.88 -31.22 -12.03
CA ASP A 99 13.79 -31.33 -13.00
C ASP A 99 12.46 -31.28 -12.21
N VAL A 100 11.76 -30.15 -12.30
CA VAL A 100 10.55 -29.88 -11.52
C VAL A 100 9.34 -30.05 -12.41
N ARG A 101 8.53 -31.07 -12.15
CA ARG A 101 7.28 -31.38 -12.84
C ARG A 101 6.08 -30.95 -12.00
N ALA A 102 5.14 -30.27 -12.62
CA ALA A 102 3.92 -29.81 -11.95
C ALA A 102 2.79 -29.62 -12.98
N PRO A 103 1.53 -29.67 -12.55
CA PRO A 103 0.40 -29.36 -13.43
C PRO A 103 0.28 -27.85 -13.71
N LEU A 104 0.78 -26.99 -12.81
CA LEU A 104 0.69 -25.54 -12.90
C LEU A 104 2.07 -24.91 -12.59
N PHE A 105 2.37 -23.84 -13.28
CA PHE A 105 3.59 -23.05 -13.08
C PHE A 105 3.25 -21.58 -12.84
N MET A 106 4.10 -20.90 -12.09
CA MET A 106 3.95 -19.48 -11.80
C MET A 106 5.30 -18.78 -11.97
N ASP A 107 5.38 -17.86 -12.91
CA ASP A 107 6.58 -17.06 -13.13
C ASP A 107 6.54 -15.79 -12.26
N ALA A 108 7.40 -15.75 -11.25
CA ALA A 108 7.64 -14.62 -10.36
C ALA A 108 9.09 -14.11 -10.47
N SER A 109 9.82 -14.49 -11.52
CA SER A 109 11.26 -14.21 -11.67
C SER A 109 11.58 -12.72 -11.88
N GLY A 110 10.57 -11.92 -12.18
CA GLY A 110 10.70 -10.49 -12.46
C GLY A 110 11.12 -10.15 -13.88
N ASP A 111 11.88 -11.03 -14.56
CA ASP A 111 12.22 -10.90 -15.97
C ASP A 111 11.45 -11.88 -16.86
N GLY A 112 10.59 -12.72 -16.26
CA GLY A 112 9.73 -13.65 -16.99
C GLY A 112 10.52 -14.79 -17.65
N VAL A 113 11.40 -15.45 -16.90
CA VAL A 113 12.28 -16.50 -17.44
C VAL A 113 11.46 -17.68 -17.93
N ILE A 114 10.52 -18.18 -17.14
CA ILE A 114 9.69 -19.34 -17.51
C ILE A 114 8.73 -18.97 -18.64
N GLY A 115 8.11 -17.80 -18.56
CA GLY A 115 7.24 -17.28 -19.62
C GLY A 115 7.97 -17.17 -20.95
N PHE A 116 9.16 -16.61 -20.96
CA PHE A 116 9.98 -16.47 -22.18
C PHE A 116 10.37 -17.85 -22.77
N LEU A 117 10.90 -18.73 -21.93
CA LEU A 117 11.32 -20.07 -22.37
C LEU A 117 10.14 -20.91 -22.88
N SER A 118 8.93 -20.71 -22.34
CA SER A 118 7.72 -21.42 -22.79
C SER A 118 7.14 -20.89 -24.10
N GLY A 119 7.55 -19.69 -24.55
CA GLY A 119 6.97 -19.01 -25.70
C GLY A 119 5.67 -18.28 -25.36
N ALA A 120 5.49 -17.87 -24.11
CA ALA A 120 4.40 -16.99 -23.72
C ALA A 120 4.51 -15.66 -24.45
N ALA A 121 3.40 -15.16 -24.97
CA ALA A 121 3.35 -13.88 -25.66
C ALA A 121 3.71 -12.74 -24.71
N PHE A 122 4.62 -11.87 -25.11
CA PHE A 122 5.07 -10.74 -24.30
C PHE A 122 5.36 -9.51 -25.15
N ARG A 123 5.46 -8.37 -24.48
CA ARG A 123 5.89 -7.10 -25.03
C ARG A 123 7.12 -6.60 -24.28
N MET A 124 7.92 -5.79 -24.97
CA MET A 124 9.09 -5.12 -24.40
C MET A 124 9.20 -3.74 -25.05
N GLY A 125 9.39 -2.71 -24.23
CA GLY A 125 9.35 -1.33 -24.70
C GLY A 125 7.94 -0.70 -24.67
N ALA A 126 7.88 0.59 -24.98
CA ALA A 126 6.64 1.37 -24.94
C ALA A 126 5.82 1.17 -26.21
N GLU A 127 4.53 0.99 -26.04
CA GLU A 127 3.55 1.01 -27.12
C GLU A 127 3.32 2.44 -27.62
N THR A 128 2.91 2.58 -28.87
CA THR A 128 2.51 3.87 -29.42
C THR A 128 1.13 4.28 -28.89
N SER A 129 0.85 5.59 -28.86
CA SER A 129 -0.45 6.11 -28.41
C SER A 129 -1.63 5.55 -29.21
N ASP A 130 -1.43 5.25 -30.51
CA ASP A 130 -2.48 4.75 -31.41
C ASP A 130 -2.89 3.31 -31.06
N GLU A 131 -2.03 2.51 -30.45
CA GLU A 131 -2.32 1.10 -30.18
C GLU A 131 -3.39 0.93 -29.11
N PHE A 132 -3.27 1.68 -28.00
CA PHE A 132 -4.21 1.59 -26.86
C PHE A 132 -4.98 2.90 -26.61
N GLY A 133 -4.75 3.94 -27.38
CA GLY A 133 -5.35 5.26 -27.13
C GLY A 133 -4.86 5.92 -25.85
N GLU A 134 -3.65 5.60 -25.41
CA GLU A 134 -3.07 6.13 -24.17
C GLU A 134 -2.41 7.49 -24.42
N ALA A 135 -2.99 8.52 -23.84
CA ALA A 135 -2.52 9.89 -24.04
C ALA A 135 -1.15 10.17 -23.41
N LEU A 136 -0.74 9.36 -22.41
CA LEU A 136 0.55 9.47 -21.74
C LEU A 136 1.61 8.53 -22.37
N ALA A 137 1.29 7.81 -23.44
CA ALA A 137 2.26 6.95 -24.12
C ALA A 137 3.51 7.77 -24.51
N PRO A 138 4.71 7.35 -24.10
CA PRO A 138 5.91 8.14 -24.33
C PRO A 138 6.29 8.19 -25.82
N SER A 139 6.85 9.32 -26.22
CA SER A 139 7.49 9.41 -27.54
C SER A 139 8.80 8.59 -27.55
N ALA A 140 9.28 8.25 -28.73
CA ALA A 140 10.59 7.59 -28.89
C ALA A 140 11.75 8.40 -28.25
N GLU A 141 11.62 9.71 -28.19
CA GLU A 141 12.57 10.60 -27.51
C GLU A 141 12.56 10.43 -25.98
N TYR A 142 11.39 10.20 -25.38
CA TYR A 142 11.26 9.99 -23.95
C TYR A 142 11.89 8.66 -23.51
N GLY A 143 11.65 7.59 -24.25
CA GLY A 143 12.27 6.31 -24.05
C GLY A 143 11.43 5.09 -24.36
N GLU A 144 12.07 3.93 -24.31
CA GLU A 144 11.47 2.65 -24.63
C GLU A 144 11.21 1.80 -23.39
N LEU A 145 12.14 1.83 -22.41
CA LEU A 145 12.08 1.04 -21.19
C LEU A 145 12.44 1.90 -19.97
N LEU A 146 12.04 1.43 -18.78
CA LEU A 146 12.54 1.95 -17.53
C LEU A 146 13.85 1.23 -17.17
N GLY A 147 14.94 2.00 -17.00
CA GLY A 147 16.26 1.48 -16.74
C GLY A 147 16.43 0.82 -15.36
N HIS A 148 17.65 0.37 -15.09
CA HIS A 148 18.05 -0.19 -13.81
C HIS A 148 18.71 0.87 -12.94
N SER A 149 18.73 0.66 -11.61
CA SER A 149 19.46 1.51 -10.67
C SER A 149 20.45 0.72 -9.84
N ILE A 150 21.59 1.35 -9.56
CA ILE A 150 22.52 0.96 -8.49
C ILE A 150 22.80 2.21 -7.66
N TYR A 151 22.94 2.04 -6.37
CA TYR A 151 23.27 3.09 -5.43
C TYR A 151 24.17 2.55 -4.32
N PHE A 152 24.56 3.41 -3.40
CA PHE A 152 25.48 3.08 -2.32
C PHE A 152 24.96 3.56 -0.97
N TYR A 153 25.46 2.95 0.10
CA TYR A 153 25.32 3.43 1.48
C TYR A 153 26.70 3.82 2.01
N THR A 154 26.70 4.80 2.91
CA THR A 154 27.89 5.30 3.58
C THR A 154 27.77 5.11 5.09
N LYS A 155 28.92 5.05 5.75
CA LYS A 155 29.01 5.14 7.21
C LYS A 155 30.04 6.15 7.64
N ASP A 156 29.79 6.83 8.74
CA ASP A 156 30.74 7.70 9.40
C ASP A 156 31.63 6.84 10.34
N ILE A 157 32.94 6.91 10.18
CA ILE A 157 33.90 6.21 11.02
C ILE A 157 34.59 7.13 12.03
N GLY A 158 34.16 8.40 12.15
CA GLY A 158 34.61 9.36 13.16
C GLY A 158 36.04 9.87 12.97
N LYS A 159 36.72 9.56 11.85
CA LYS A 159 38.06 10.05 11.51
C LYS A 159 38.21 10.22 10.00
N PRO A 160 39.12 11.09 9.53
CA PRO A 160 39.36 11.30 8.10
C PRO A 160 39.70 9.99 7.38
N VAL A 161 39.07 9.75 6.22
CA VAL A 161 39.27 8.60 5.36
C VAL A 161 39.58 9.07 3.95
N LYS A 162 40.70 8.57 3.41
CA LYS A 162 41.06 8.80 2.01
C LYS A 162 40.30 7.84 1.10
N PHE A 163 39.77 8.35 -0.01
CA PHE A 163 39.23 7.55 -1.10
C PHE A 163 40.08 7.73 -2.35
N ILE A 164 40.46 6.62 -2.96
CA ILE A 164 41.14 6.58 -4.27
C ILE A 164 40.15 5.92 -5.22
N PRO A 165 39.65 6.64 -6.23
CA PRO A 165 38.68 6.08 -7.17
C PRO A 165 39.29 4.94 -7.98
N PRO A 166 38.51 3.89 -8.26
CA PRO A 166 38.98 2.85 -9.21
C PRO A 166 39.11 3.45 -10.62
N SER A 167 39.97 2.85 -11.43
CA SER A 167 40.28 3.35 -12.79
C SER A 167 39.06 3.40 -13.72
N PHE A 168 38.02 2.65 -13.42
CA PHE A 168 36.79 2.64 -14.20
C PHE A 168 35.72 3.67 -13.70
N ALA A 169 35.98 4.40 -12.62
CA ALA A 169 35.04 5.43 -12.16
C ALA A 169 34.87 6.54 -13.20
N LEU A 170 33.68 7.11 -13.30
CA LEU A 170 33.38 8.25 -14.16
C LEU A 170 34.34 9.41 -13.80
N GLU A 171 35.19 9.80 -14.73
CA GLU A 171 36.20 10.85 -14.51
C GLU A 171 35.57 12.24 -14.46
N ASP A 172 34.73 12.54 -15.44
CA ASP A 172 34.04 13.83 -15.55
C ASP A 172 32.59 13.75 -15.11
N ILE A 173 32.33 14.19 -13.88
CA ILE A 173 30.99 14.20 -13.29
C ILE A 173 30.01 15.13 -14.03
N THR A 174 30.51 16.11 -14.80
CA THR A 174 29.66 17.05 -15.54
C THR A 174 28.95 16.41 -16.73
N GLN A 175 29.30 15.20 -17.10
CA GLN A 175 28.52 14.39 -18.05
C GLN A 175 27.13 14.05 -17.51
N ILE A 176 26.92 14.15 -16.19
CA ILE A 176 25.62 13.99 -15.56
C ILE A 176 24.97 15.37 -15.46
N PRO A 177 23.90 15.69 -16.22
CA PRO A 177 23.31 17.04 -16.23
C PRO A 177 22.92 17.53 -14.84
N ARG A 178 22.48 16.63 -13.97
CA ARG A 178 22.03 16.94 -12.60
C ARG A 178 23.10 16.69 -11.54
N PHE A 179 24.39 16.70 -11.87
CA PHE A 179 25.45 16.37 -10.92
C PHE A 179 25.48 17.28 -9.68
N ARG A 180 24.95 18.53 -9.79
CA ARG A 180 24.86 19.47 -8.67
C ARG A 180 23.81 19.06 -7.62
N SER A 181 22.94 18.09 -7.91
CA SER A 181 21.97 17.55 -6.94
C SER A 181 22.61 16.55 -5.97
N PHE A 182 23.78 16.00 -6.28
CA PHE A 182 24.47 15.11 -5.35
C PHE A 182 24.94 15.84 -4.11
N ASN A 183 24.82 15.17 -2.97
CA ASN A 183 25.30 15.67 -1.69
C ASN A 183 25.74 14.52 -0.78
N SER A 184 26.44 14.83 0.31
CA SER A 184 26.99 13.85 1.25
C SER A 184 25.96 13.16 2.14
N LYS A 185 24.72 13.65 2.18
CA LYS A 185 23.64 13.17 3.08
C LYS A 185 22.70 12.19 2.41
N GLU A 186 22.68 12.16 1.06
CA GLU A 186 21.84 11.23 0.31
C GLU A 186 22.55 9.92 0.06
N GLN A 187 21.86 8.82 0.34
CA GLN A 187 22.35 7.47 0.15
C GLN A 187 21.19 6.49 -0.07
N GLY A 188 21.53 5.31 -0.56
CA GLY A 188 20.58 4.21 -0.75
C GLY A 188 19.44 4.58 -1.68
N CYS A 189 18.22 4.22 -1.29
CA CYS A 189 17.03 4.45 -2.12
C CYS A 189 16.78 5.92 -2.50
N ARG A 190 17.32 6.89 -1.77
CA ARG A 190 17.24 8.31 -2.14
C ARG A 190 17.99 8.63 -3.44
N LEU A 191 18.94 7.76 -3.83
CA LEU A 191 19.68 7.85 -5.08
C LEU A 191 19.07 6.97 -6.20
N TRP A 192 17.78 6.64 -6.12
CA TRP A 192 17.06 5.83 -7.08
C TRP A 192 17.17 6.33 -8.53
N TRP A 193 17.41 7.63 -8.71
CA TRP A 193 17.55 8.31 -9.98
C TRP A 193 18.94 8.13 -10.63
N ILE A 194 19.90 7.43 -9.98
CA ILE A 194 21.05 6.85 -10.63
C ILE A 194 20.56 5.63 -11.43
N GLU A 195 20.10 5.89 -12.61
CA GLU A 195 19.41 4.96 -13.49
C GLU A 195 20.05 4.93 -14.87
N TYR A 196 20.13 3.76 -15.49
CA TYR A 196 20.68 3.58 -16.83
C TYR A 196 20.06 2.37 -17.53
N GLY A 197 20.08 2.37 -18.88
CA GLY A 197 19.76 1.21 -19.69
C GLY A 197 18.36 1.19 -20.31
N GLY A 198 17.59 2.30 -20.23
CA GLY A 198 16.24 2.34 -20.82
C GLY A 198 16.24 2.28 -22.37
N ARG A 199 17.38 2.47 -23.02
CA ARG A 199 17.56 2.29 -24.48
C ARG A 199 18.25 0.97 -24.85
N LEU A 200 18.50 0.11 -23.87
CA LEU A 200 19.14 -1.19 -24.04
C LEU A 200 18.14 -2.32 -23.76
N ASP A 201 18.48 -3.53 -24.14
CA ASP A 201 17.74 -4.70 -23.70
C ASP A 201 17.98 -4.91 -22.19
N THR A 202 17.00 -4.55 -21.36
CA THR A 202 17.10 -4.61 -19.90
C THR A 202 17.26 -6.03 -19.34
N VAL A 203 17.14 -7.05 -20.17
CA VAL A 203 17.38 -8.45 -19.80
C VAL A 203 18.76 -8.91 -20.28
N HIS A 204 19.02 -8.82 -21.59
CA HIS A 204 20.25 -9.36 -22.18
C HIS A 204 21.47 -8.47 -21.96
N ASP A 205 21.30 -7.14 -21.93
CA ASP A 205 22.38 -6.18 -21.68
C ASP A 205 22.57 -5.84 -20.19
N THR A 206 21.96 -6.61 -19.26
CA THR A 206 21.98 -6.27 -17.84
C THR A 206 23.40 -6.14 -17.25
N GLU A 207 24.37 -6.90 -17.75
CA GLU A 207 25.77 -6.78 -17.30
C GLU A 207 26.42 -5.48 -17.82
N THR A 208 26.18 -5.11 -19.07
CA THR A 208 26.61 -3.81 -19.63
C THR A 208 26.03 -2.64 -18.84
N ILE A 209 24.73 -2.71 -18.55
CA ILE A 209 24.02 -1.70 -17.73
C ILE A 209 24.63 -1.61 -16.33
N LYS A 210 24.94 -2.75 -15.71
CA LYS A 210 25.56 -2.80 -14.38
C LYS A 210 26.93 -2.14 -14.36
N TRP A 211 27.78 -2.39 -15.34
CA TRP A 211 29.09 -1.78 -15.44
C TRP A 211 29.02 -0.25 -15.61
N GLU A 212 28.09 0.25 -16.42
CA GLU A 212 27.89 1.69 -16.57
C GLU A 212 27.39 2.32 -15.25
N LEU A 213 26.46 1.64 -14.55
CA LEU A 213 25.99 2.10 -13.23
C LEU A 213 27.12 2.11 -12.19
N TRP A 214 28.01 1.13 -12.18
CA TRP A 214 29.18 1.15 -11.29
C TRP A 214 30.12 2.30 -11.61
N LYS A 215 30.41 2.53 -12.89
CA LYS A 215 31.19 3.68 -13.34
C LYS A 215 30.61 4.99 -12.78
N VAL A 216 29.30 5.18 -12.92
CA VAL A 216 28.59 6.36 -12.39
C VAL A 216 28.67 6.42 -10.87
N VAL A 217 28.34 5.35 -10.15
CA VAL A 217 28.31 5.32 -8.69
C VAL A 217 29.66 5.69 -8.09
N TYR A 218 30.75 5.09 -8.59
CA TYR A 218 32.09 5.42 -8.10
C TYR A 218 32.55 6.81 -8.51
N GLY A 219 32.11 7.33 -9.65
CA GLY A 219 32.34 8.72 -10.05
C GLY A 219 31.61 9.72 -9.16
N VAL A 220 30.34 9.44 -8.85
CA VAL A 220 29.54 10.25 -7.89
C VAL A 220 30.17 10.25 -6.50
N TRP A 221 30.59 9.07 -6.01
CA TRP A 221 31.27 8.99 -4.71
C TRP A 221 32.62 9.73 -4.73
N ASN A 222 33.38 9.65 -5.82
CA ASN A 222 34.60 10.42 -5.99
C ASN A 222 34.34 11.94 -5.95
N HIS A 223 33.29 12.40 -6.61
CA HIS A 223 32.86 13.79 -6.55
C HIS A 223 32.53 14.23 -5.13
N ILE A 224 31.71 13.46 -4.40
CA ILE A 224 31.34 13.76 -3.02
C ILE A 224 32.59 13.78 -2.12
N LYS A 225 33.49 12.84 -2.29
CA LYS A 225 34.65 12.64 -1.39
C LYS A 225 35.83 13.56 -1.67
N ASN A 226 36.11 13.85 -2.95
CA ASN A 226 37.37 14.46 -3.38
C ASN A 226 37.23 15.84 -4.03
N SER A 227 36.00 16.33 -4.31
CA SER A 227 35.82 17.67 -4.92
C SER A 227 36.14 18.83 -3.99
N GLY A 228 36.20 18.61 -2.69
CA GLY A 228 36.33 19.65 -1.68
C GLY A 228 35.05 20.43 -1.38
N ILE A 229 33.93 20.12 -2.06
CA ILE A 229 32.62 20.79 -1.87
C ILE A 229 31.91 20.30 -0.59
N PHE A 230 32.18 19.07 -0.15
CA PHE A 230 31.46 18.41 0.94
C PHE A 230 32.40 18.10 2.13
N PRO A 231 32.67 19.08 3.02
CA PRO A 231 33.59 18.86 4.14
C PRO A 231 33.09 17.80 5.14
N ASP A 232 31.79 17.65 5.26
CA ASP A 232 31.16 16.60 6.08
C ASP A 232 31.36 15.18 5.52
N ALA A 233 31.81 15.02 4.31
CA ALA A 233 32.19 13.73 3.74
C ALA A 233 33.58 13.23 4.19
N GLU A 234 34.38 14.04 4.90
CA GLU A 234 35.76 13.69 5.28
C GLU A 234 35.85 12.38 6.05
N THR A 235 34.91 12.14 6.99
CA THR A 235 34.87 10.95 7.84
C THR A 235 34.02 9.81 7.27
N LEU A 236 33.34 10.04 6.14
CA LEU A 236 32.47 9.03 5.51
C LEU A 236 33.28 8.05 4.66
N THR A 237 32.87 6.78 4.70
CA THR A 237 33.36 5.73 3.78
C THR A 237 32.19 4.96 3.19
N LEU A 238 32.39 4.28 2.04
CA LEU A 238 31.40 3.37 1.50
C LEU A 238 31.21 2.18 2.46
N GLU A 239 29.96 1.90 2.81
CA GLU A 239 29.59 0.72 3.56
C GLU A 239 29.10 -0.40 2.64
N TRP A 240 28.36 -0.03 1.60
CA TRP A 240 27.79 -0.96 0.64
C TRP A 240 27.60 -0.28 -0.70
N VAL A 241 27.81 -1.03 -1.77
CA VAL A 241 27.45 -0.65 -3.15
C VAL A 241 26.67 -1.81 -3.76
N GLY A 242 25.59 -1.53 -4.46
CA GLY A 242 24.77 -2.57 -5.10
C GLY A 242 25.59 -3.40 -6.11
N HIS A 243 25.53 -4.71 -5.98
CA HIS A 243 26.12 -5.66 -6.92
C HIS A 243 25.11 -6.18 -7.94
N ILE A 244 23.86 -6.19 -7.58
CA ILE A 244 22.72 -6.55 -8.42
C ILE A 244 21.92 -5.29 -8.67
N PRO A 245 21.68 -4.90 -9.94
CA PRO A 245 20.90 -3.70 -10.22
C PRO A 245 19.43 -3.91 -9.88
N GLY A 246 18.82 -2.88 -9.28
CA GLY A 246 17.38 -2.82 -9.07
C GLY A 246 16.69 -2.60 -10.42
N LYS A 247 16.02 -3.64 -10.91
CA LYS A 247 15.33 -3.62 -12.20
C LYS A 247 13.92 -3.06 -12.07
N ARG A 248 13.52 -2.20 -13.03
CA ARG A 248 12.14 -1.67 -13.12
C ARG A 248 11.34 -2.38 -14.18
N GLU A 249 11.80 -2.38 -15.41
CA GLU A 249 11.08 -2.96 -16.54
C GLU A 249 11.90 -4.01 -17.26
N SER A 250 11.21 -5.02 -17.78
CA SER A 250 11.70 -6.05 -18.66
C SER A 250 10.56 -6.51 -19.57
N ARG A 251 10.31 -7.81 -19.68
CA ARG A 251 9.17 -8.36 -20.41
C ARG A 251 7.86 -8.09 -19.65
N ARG A 252 6.81 -7.72 -20.37
CA ARG A 252 5.41 -7.63 -19.89
C ARG A 252 4.62 -8.66 -20.69
N PHE A 253 4.12 -9.70 -20.01
CA PHE A 253 3.41 -10.77 -20.71
C PHE A 253 1.97 -10.36 -21.03
N GLU A 254 1.40 -11.01 -22.02
CA GLU A 254 0.03 -10.78 -22.43
C GLU A 254 -0.90 -11.80 -21.77
N GLY A 255 -1.83 -11.30 -20.97
CA GLY A 255 -2.98 -12.02 -20.45
C GLY A 255 -4.19 -11.88 -21.36
N ASP A 256 -5.35 -12.40 -20.93
CA ASP A 256 -6.62 -12.20 -21.62
C ASP A 256 -7.14 -10.76 -21.49
N TYR A 257 -6.57 -10.00 -20.59
CA TYR A 257 -6.77 -8.57 -20.46
C TYR A 257 -5.42 -7.85 -20.27
N MET A 258 -5.27 -6.69 -20.88
CA MET A 258 -4.12 -5.82 -20.69
C MET A 258 -4.56 -4.54 -19.99
N LEU A 259 -4.03 -4.29 -18.80
CA LEU A 259 -4.30 -3.08 -18.03
C LEU A 259 -3.76 -1.85 -18.78
N ARG A 260 -4.52 -0.75 -18.84
CA ARG A 260 -4.21 0.45 -19.61
C ARG A 260 -4.34 1.72 -18.77
N GLN A 261 -3.77 2.84 -19.24
CA GLN A 261 -3.91 4.16 -18.61
C GLN A 261 -5.34 4.49 -18.22
N GLN A 262 -6.29 4.25 -19.14
CA GLN A 262 -7.71 4.57 -18.96
C GLN A 262 -8.32 3.80 -17.77
N ASP A 263 -7.93 2.54 -17.57
CA ASP A 263 -8.40 1.74 -16.45
C ASP A 263 -8.00 2.34 -15.10
N LEU A 264 -6.77 2.87 -15.04
CA LEU A 264 -6.23 3.47 -13.83
C LEU A 264 -6.89 4.81 -13.52
N ILE A 265 -6.97 5.68 -14.52
CA ILE A 265 -7.49 7.05 -14.33
C ILE A 265 -9.01 7.04 -14.11
N ALA A 266 -9.75 6.29 -14.91
CA ALA A 266 -11.19 6.15 -14.74
C ALA A 266 -11.60 5.22 -13.59
N GLN A 267 -10.65 4.57 -12.93
CA GLN A 267 -10.91 3.58 -11.90
C GLN A 267 -11.92 2.53 -12.36
N HIS A 268 -11.65 1.96 -13.55
CA HIS A 268 -12.56 1.02 -14.19
C HIS A 268 -12.88 -0.17 -13.27
N ARG A 269 -14.17 -0.54 -13.18
CA ARG A 269 -14.63 -1.67 -12.39
C ARG A 269 -14.63 -2.93 -13.23
N HIS A 270 -13.91 -3.94 -12.75
CA HIS A 270 -13.81 -5.24 -13.39
C HIS A 270 -14.59 -6.30 -12.60
N PRO A 271 -15.44 -7.11 -13.25
CA PRO A 271 -16.16 -8.18 -12.53
C PRO A 271 -15.21 -9.23 -11.96
N ASP A 272 -14.04 -9.38 -12.55
CA ASP A 272 -12.97 -10.29 -12.14
C ASP A 272 -11.84 -9.57 -11.37
N ALA A 273 -12.14 -8.44 -10.70
CA ALA A 273 -11.18 -7.75 -9.86
C ALA A 273 -10.68 -8.64 -8.71
N VAL A 274 -9.35 -8.70 -8.51
CA VAL A 274 -8.74 -9.52 -7.45
C VAL A 274 -7.67 -8.79 -6.65
N ALA A 275 -7.22 -7.64 -7.14
CA ALA A 275 -6.21 -6.80 -6.51
C ALA A 275 -6.43 -5.33 -6.89
N TYR A 276 -5.55 -4.46 -6.43
CA TYR A 276 -5.59 -3.01 -6.75
C TYR A 276 -4.20 -2.41 -6.72
N GLY A 277 -4.06 -1.26 -7.36
CA GLY A 277 -2.92 -0.37 -7.26
C GLY A 277 -3.35 1.06 -6.98
N GLY A 278 -2.39 1.94 -6.72
CA GLY A 278 -2.64 3.35 -6.40
C GLY A 278 -1.37 4.20 -6.45
N TRP A 279 -0.23 3.61 -6.87
CA TRP A 279 0.97 4.37 -7.19
C TRP A 279 0.71 5.28 -8.40
N ALA A 280 1.49 6.36 -8.52
CA ALA A 280 1.45 7.23 -9.70
C ALA A 280 1.75 6.46 -10.99
N LEU A 281 1.25 6.97 -12.11
CA LEU A 281 1.83 6.71 -13.43
C LEU A 281 3.24 7.35 -13.42
N ASP A 282 4.27 6.51 -13.37
CA ASP A 282 5.65 6.89 -13.01
C ASP A 282 6.60 6.50 -14.15
N LEU A 283 6.68 7.39 -15.14
CA LEU A 283 7.51 7.21 -16.32
C LEU A 283 8.88 7.86 -16.13
N HIS A 284 9.93 7.16 -16.55
CA HIS A 284 11.31 7.59 -16.45
C HIS A 284 11.92 7.81 -17.85
N PRO A 285 12.80 8.82 -18.04
CA PRO A 285 13.47 8.99 -19.31
C PRO A 285 14.44 7.84 -19.58
N ALA A 286 14.48 7.30 -20.80
CA ALA A 286 15.32 6.17 -21.16
C ALA A 286 16.82 6.42 -21.01
N ASP A 287 17.25 7.69 -21.17
CA ASP A 287 18.65 8.09 -20.96
C ASP A 287 19.06 8.11 -19.48
N GLY A 288 18.09 7.93 -18.57
CA GLY A 288 18.31 7.78 -17.12
C GLY A 288 19.14 8.92 -16.53
N ILE A 289 20.30 8.58 -15.94
CA ILE A 289 21.21 9.53 -15.26
C ILE A 289 21.76 10.60 -16.19
N TYR A 290 21.88 10.31 -17.49
CA TYR A 290 22.39 11.22 -18.52
C TYR A 290 21.32 12.10 -19.16
N SER A 291 20.04 11.97 -18.71
CA SER A 291 18.95 12.77 -19.22
C SER A 291 18.97 14.21 -18.69
N GLU A 292 18.71 15.17 -19.57
CA GLU A 292 18.40 16.56 -19.21
C GLU A 292 17.02 16.69 -18.52
N LYS A 293 16.12 15.71 -18.73
CA LYS A 293 14.79 15.66 -18.14
C LYS A 293 14.86 15.27 -16.65
N PRO A 294 13.82 15.58 -15.85
CA PRO A 294 13.70 15.05 -14.50
C PRO A 294 13.81 13.52 -14.46
N GLY A 295 14.23 12.96 -13.32
CA GLY A 295 14.43 11.53 -13.15
C GLY A 295 13.17 10.69 -13.34
N CYS A 296 11.99 11.29 -13.14
CA CYS A 296 10.69 10.69 -13.41
C CYS A 296 9.66 11.75 -13.76
N ASN A 297 8.53 11.29 -14.31
CA ASN A 297 7.34 12.06 -14.58
C ASN A 297 6.17 11.32 -13.93
N GLN A 298 5.70 11.79 -12.78
CA GLN A 298 4.70 11.11 -11.96
C GLN A 298 3.37 11.85 -12.00
N TRP A 299 2.30 11.10 -12.36
CA TRP A 299 0.93 11.56 -12.38
C TRP A 299 0.04 10.62 -11.58
N HIS A 300 -0.78 11.16 -10.69
CA HIS A 300 -1.63 10.38 -9.80
C HIS A 300 -3.06 10.29 -10.32
N ALA A 301 -3.71 9.14 -10.11
CA ALA A 301 -5.17 9.02 -10.18
C ALA A 301 -5.79 9.55 -8.88
N ARG A 302 -7.08 9.88 -8.90
CA ARG A 302 -7.81 10.40 -7.73
C ARG A 302 -7.95 9.40 -6.58
N GLY A 303 -7.85 8.10 -6.89
CA GLY A 303 -7.98 7.01 -5.94
C GLY A 303 -7.28 5.74 -6.43
N VAL A 304 -7.61 4.60 -5.83
CA VAL A 304 -7.07 3.29 -6.20
C VAL A 304 -7.83 2.70 -7.39
N TYR A 305 -7.13 1.94 -8.23
CA TYR A 305 -7.71 1.22 -9.37
C TYR A 305 -7.69 -0.30 -9.15
N GLN A 306 -8.64 -1.01 -9.75
CA GLN A 306 -8.71 -2.46 -9.68
C GLN A 306 -7.74 -3.13 -10.66
N ILE A 307 -7.23 -4.31 -10.29
CA ILE A 307 -6.46 -5.22 -11.15
C ILE A 307 -7.33 -6.45 -11.39
N PRO A 308 -7.73 -6.71 -12.66
CA PRO A 308 -8.53 -7.89 -13.00
C PRO A 308 -7.68 -9.17 -13.03
N TYR A 309 -8.28 -10.30 -12.68
CA TYR A 309 -7.63 -11.61 -12.67
C TYR A 309 -7.03 -11.99 -14.03
N ARG A 310 -7.70 -11.60 -15.14
CA ARG A 310 -7.26 -11.87 -16.51
C ARG A 310 -5.91 -11.24 -16.88
N THR A 311 -5.30 -10.44 -16.02
CA THR A 311 -3.93 -9.90 -16.18
C THR A 311 -2.87 -10.81 -15.59
N LEU A 312 -3.22 -11.90 -14.87
CA LEU A 312 -2.34 -12.68 -14.01
C LEU A 312 -1.98 -14.06 -14.57
N TYR A 313 -2.39 -14.39 -15.78
CA TYR A 313 -2.03 -15.65 -16.46
C TYR A 313 -1.74 -15.41 -17.95
N SER A 314 -0.96 -16.30 -18.55
CA SER A 314 -0.60 -16.23 -19.97
C SER A 314 -1.80 -16.54 -20.87
N ARG A 315 -2.01 -15.74 -21.91
CA ARG A 315 -3.08 -15.97 -22.89
C ARG A 315 -2.85 -17.18 -23.79
N ASN A 316 -1.60 -17.65 -23.96
CA ASN A 316 -1.25 -18.70 -24.90
C ASN A 316 -0.48 -19.87 -24.28
N ILE A 317 -0.06 -19.80 -23.00
CA ILE A 317 0.48 -20.94 -22.26
C ILE A 317 -0.53 -21.29 -21.18
N THR A 318 -1.21 -22.42 -21.35
CA THR A 318 -2.46 -22.73 -20.66
C THR A 318 -2.32 -22.94 -19.16
N ASN A 319 -1.16 -23.38 -18.68
CA ASN A 319 -0.90 -23.70 -17.28
C ASN A 319 0.12 -22.75 -16.61
N LEU A 320 0.25 -21.52 -17.12
CA LEU A 320 1.22 -20.55 -16.64
C LEU A 320 0.56 -19.29 -16.05
N PHE A 321 0.84 -19.00 -14.78
CA PHE A 321 0.58 -17.72 -14.14
C PHE A 321 1.78 -16.77 -14.33
N ILE A 322 1.49 -15.47 -14.50
CA ILE A 322 2.46 -14.39 -14.66
C ILE A 322 2.20 -13.31 -13.60
N ILE A 323 3.13 -13.09 -12.69
CA ILE A 323 2.88 -12.24 -11.52
C ILE A 323 4.01 -11.24 -11.26
N GLY A 324 3.69 -10.22 -10.47
CA GLY A 324 4.58 -9.11 -10.18
C GLY A 324 4.68 -8.15 -11.37
N ARG A 325 5.87 -7.60 -11.61
CA ARG A 325 6.04 -6.60 -12.67
C ARG A 325 5.91 -7.13 -14.10
N ILE A 326 5.80 -8.45 -14.28
CA ILE A 326 5.62 -9.08 -15.59
C ILE A 326 4.16 -9.32 -15.97
N MET A 327 3.20 -8.96 -15.11
CA MET A 327 1.78 -9.09 -15.41
C MET A 327 1.35 -8.27 -16.63
N SER A 328 0.18 -8.60 -17.18
CA SER A 328 -0.33 -8.00 -18.41
C SER A 328 -0.75 -6.54 -18.23
N ALA A 329 0.05 -5.63 -18.73
CA ALA A 329 -0.18 -4.18 -18.69
C ALA A 329 0.52 -3.49 -19.87
N SER A 330 -0.03 -2.37 -20.35
CA SER A 330 0.68 -1.45 -21.25
C SER A 330 1.89 -0.84 -20.53
N HIS A 331 2.85 -0.27 -21.26
CA HIS A 331 3.99 0.43 -20.65
C HIS A 331 3.54 1.54 -19.69
N VAL A 332 2.50 2.30 -20.07
CA VAL A 332 1.97 3.39 -19.24
C VAL A 332 1.33 2.84 -17.96
N ALA A 333 0.41 1.87 -18.05
CA ALA A 333 -0.23 1.28 -16.88
C ALA A 333 0.76 0.51 -16.00
N PHE A 334 1.73 -0.17 -16.62
CA PHE A 334 2.82 -0.84 -15.94
C PHE A 334 3.62 0.12 -15.05
N SER A 335 3.83 1.36 -15.47
CA SER A 335 4.58 2.35 -14.70
C SER A 335 4.03 2.56 -13.29
N SER A 336 2.74 2.35 -13.09
CA SER A 336 2.05 2.35 -11.79
C SER A 336 2.01 0.96 -11.15
N SER A 337 1.63 -0.07 -11.90
CA SER A 337 1.35 -1.40 -11.36
C SER A 337 2.60 -2.22 -11.00
N ARG A 338 3.80 -1.79 -11.44
CA ARG A 338 5.08 -2.48 -11.22
C ARG A 338 5.61 -2.42 -9.79
N VAL A 339 5.08 -1.55 -8.94
CA VAL A 339 5.58 -1.41 -7.56
C VAL A 339 5.34 -2.68 -6.74
N MET A 340 6.26 -2.96 -5.81
CA MET A 340 6.36 -4.29 -5.19
C MET A 340 5.13 -4.72 -4.41
N LEU A 341 4.51 -3.83 -3.62
CA LEU A 341 3.33 -4.22 -2.81
C LEU A 341 2.13 -4.51 -3.70
N THR A 342 1.90 -3.73 -4.76
CA THR A 342 0.86 -3.99 -5.76
C THR A 342 1.06 -5.35 -6.42
N GLY A 343 2.29 -5.65 -6.90
CA GLY A 343 2.61 -6.95 -7.50
C GLY A 343 2.49 -8.12 -6.52
N ALA A 344 2.90 -7.94 -5.26
CA ALA A 344 2.79 -8.97 -4.23
C ALA A 344 1.34 -9.23 -3.80
N HIS A 345 0.52 -8.18 -3.74
CA HIS A 345 -0.92 -8.30 -3.48
C HIS A 345 -1.63 -9.07 -4.61
N ALA A 346 -1.28 -8.80 -5.87
CA ALA A 346 -1.77 -9.57 -7.01
C ALA A 346 -1.27 -11.02 -7.01
N ALA A 347 -0.04 -11.27 -6.51
CA ALA A 347 0.52 -12.62 -6.40
C ALA A 347 -0.28 -13.54 -5.47
N GLN A 348 -0.82 -13.00 -4.36
CA GLN A 348 -1.71 -13.75 -3.49
C GLN A 348 -2.96 -14.22 -4.24
N ALA A 349 -3.51 -13.39 -5.12
CA ALA A 349 -4.67 -13.75 -5.94
C ALA A 349 -4.34 -14.89 -6.92
N ALA A 350 -3.20 -14.82 -7.60
CA ALA A 350 -2.76 -15.89 -8.50
C ALA A 350 -2.48 -17.20 -7.75
N ALA A 351 -1.87 -17.12 -6.55
CA ALA A 351 -1.63 -18.30 -5.71
C ALA A 351 -2.94 -18.97 -5.27
N MET A 352 -3.93 -18.18 -4.84
CA MET A 352 -5.25 -18.70 -4.48
C MET A 352 -5.98 -19.30 -5.70
N ALA A 353 -5.85 -18.67 -6.87
CA ALA A 353 -6.38 -19.20 -8.12
C ALA A 353 -5.74 -20.54 -8.48
N ALA A 354 -4.42 -20.71 -8.28
CA ALA A 354 -3.74 -21.99 -8.50
C ALA A 354 -4.29 -23.09 -7.57
N VAL A 355 -4.61 -22.77 -6.30
CA VAL A 355 -5.30 -23.71 -5.39
C VAL A 355 -6.67 -24.11 -5.93
N LEU A 356 -7.45 -23.17 -6.45
CA LEU A 356 -8.76 -23.46 -7.04
C LEU A 356 -8.63 -24.28 -8.32
N CYS A 357 -7.63 -23.99 -9.17
CA CYS A 357 -7.33 -24.82 -10.34
C CYS A 357 -7.07 -26.27 -9.94
N HIS A 358 -6.20 -26.48 -8.95
CA HIS A 358 -5.86 -27.83 -8.47
C HIS A 358 -7.07 -28.56 -7.88
N LYS A 359 -7.86 -27.90 -7.02
CA LYS A 359 -9.04 -28.49 -6.37
C LYS A 359 -10.13 -28.89 -7.36
N ASN A 360 -10.30 -28.13 -8.44
CA ASN A 360 -11.39 -28.31 -9.39
C ASN A 360 -10.96 -28.96 -10.71
N GLY A 361 -9.66 -29.24 -10.90
CA GLY A 361 -9.13 -29.80 -12.14
C GLY A 361 -9.29 -28.87 -13.35
N VAL A 362 -9.19 -27.56 -13.15
CA VAL A 362 -9.38 -26.54 -14.19
C VAL A 362 -8.10 -25.73 -14.43
N LEU A 363 -8.00 -25.09 -15.59
CA LEU A 363 -6.88 -24.27 -16.00
C LEU A 363 -7.04 -22.82 -15.57
N PRO A 364 -5.95 -22.02 -15.49
CA PRO A 364 -5.97 -20.61 -15.08
C PRO A 364 -7.06 -19.75 -15.74
N ALA A 365 -7.22 -19.83 -17.07
CA ALA A 365 -8.22 -19.03 -17.80
C ALA A 365 -9.68 -19.33 -17.36
N GLN A 366 -9.96 -20.55 -16.91
CA GLN A 366 -11.31 -20.94 -16.48
C GLN A 366 -11.71 -20.29 -15.14
N ILE A 367 -10.74 -19.92 -14.30
CA ILE A 367 -11.01 -19.23 -13.04
C ILE A 367 -11.61 -17.82 -13.25
N ALA A 368 -11.39 -17.20 -14.41
CA ALA A 368 -12.01 -15.93 -14.75
C ALA A 368 -13.55 -16.00 -14.90
N GLN A 369 -14.12 -17.19 -14.92
CA GLN A 369 -15.55 -17.43 -15.14
C GLN A 369 -16.29 -17.74 -13.84
N THR A 370 -17.59 -17.39 -13.78
CA THR A 370 -18.48 -17.82 -12.70
C THR A 370 -18.69 -19.36 -12.77
N PRO A 371 -18.69 -20.08 -11.62
CA PRO A 371 -18.64 -19.56 -10.25
C PRO A 371 -17.23 -19.40 -9.65
N TYR A 372 -16.18 -19.72 -10.40
CA TYR A 372 -14.82 -19.78 -9.86
C TYR A 372 -14.31 -18.39 -9.43
N ILE A 373 -14.57 -17.34 -10.24
CA ILE A 373 -14.10 -16.00 -9.90
C ILE A 373 -14.75 -15.47 -8.61
N GLU A 374 -16.03 -15.73 -8.40
CA GLU A 374 -16.72 -15.35 -7.17
C GLU A 374 -16.16 -16.10 -5.95
N THR A 375 -15.81 -17.36 -6.14
CA THR A 375 -15.14 -18.18 -5.12
C THR A 375 -13.75 -17.64 -4.84
N LEU A 376 -12.98 -17.27 -5.87
CA LEU A 376 -11.66 -16.66 -5.71
C LEU A 376 -11.74 -15.37 -4.90
N GLN A 377 -12.62 -14.44 -5.28
CA GLN A 377 -12.81 -13.16 -4.57
C GLN A 377 -13.17 -13.41 -3.11
N ARG A 378 -14.13 -14.30 -2.82
CA ARG A 378 -14.52 -14.65 -1.44
C ARG A 378 -13.36 -15.21 -0.64
N GLU A 379 -12.58 -16.15 -1.19
CA GLU A 379 -11.44 -16.75 -0.50
C GLU A 379 -10.31 -15.74 -0.24
N LEU A 380 -10.10 -14.77 -1.13
CA LEU A 380 -9.16 -13.68 -0.94
C LEU A 380 -9.61 -12.75 0.20
N LEU A 381 -10.86 -12.33 0.17
CA LEU A 381 -11.43 -11.43 1.20
C LEU A 381 -11.46 -12.10 2.58
N ARG A 382 -11.72 -13.42 2.66
CA ARG A 382 -11.62 -14.21 3.90
C ARG A 382 -10.24 -14.15 4.55
N ARG A 383 -9.18 -13.89 3.76
CA ARG A 383 -7.77 -13.85 4.18
C ARG A 383 -7.19 -12.44 4.20
N GLY A 384 -8.05 -11.46 4.46
CA GLY A 384 -7.63 -10.07 4.66
C GLY A 384 -7.19 -9.34 3.39
N GLN A 385 -7.34 -9.93 2.20
CA GLN A 385 -7.09 -9.21 0.95
C GLN A 385 -8.24 -8.23 0.69
N TYR A 386 -7.89 -6.99 0.36
CA TYR A 386 -8.88 -5.99 -0.03
C TYR A 386 -9.05 -5.97 -1.54
N ILE A 387 -10.29 -5.94 -1.99
CA ILE A 387 -10.67 -5.70 -3.39
C ILE A 387 -11.59 -4.48 -3.40
N PRO A 388 -11.19 -3.35 -4.00
CA PRO A 388 -12.00 -2.14 -4.01
C PRO A 388 -13.41 -2.40 -4.54
N HIS A 389 -14.42 -1.90 -3.84
CA HIS A 389 -15.85 -2.04 -4.13
C HIS A 389 -16.43 -3.46 -4.03
N VAL A 390 -15.68 -4.43 -3.52
CA VAL A 390 -16.15 -5.80 -3.33
C VAL A 390 -16.14 -6.13 -1.83
N PRO A 391 -17.29 -6.09 -1.15
CA PRO A 391 -17.39 -6.55 0.24
C PRO A 391 -17.37 -8.09 0.30
N LEU A 392 -16.92 -8.66 1.40
CA LEU A 392 -17.04 -10.09 1.64
C LEU A 392 -18.51 -10.45 1.86
N SER A 393 -19.05 -11.25 0.97
CA SER A 393 -20.32 -11.95 1.15
C SER A 393 -20.02 -13.45 1.37
N ASP A 394 -20.16 -13.91 2.61
CA ASP A 394 -19.75 -15.23 3.02
C ASP A 394 -20.91 -16.02 3.63
N PRO A 395 -21.55 -16.94 2.85
CA PRO A 395 -22.66 -17.73 3.32
C PRO A 395 -22.28 -18.73 4.42
N ASP A 396 -20.99 -19.09 4.53
CA ASP A 396 -20.51 -20.06 5.53
C ASP A 396 -20.20 -19.42 6.88
N ASP A 397 -20.27 -18.06 6.97
CA ASP A 397 -20.02 -17.37 8.22
C ASP A 397 -21.24 -17.46 9.17
N LEU A 398 -21.06 -18.17 10.26
CA LEU A 398 -22.09 -18.35 11.28
C LEU A 398 -22.54 -17.02 11.91
N MET A 399 -21.72 -15.96 11.83
CA MET A 399 -22.08 -14.62 12.33
C MET A 399 -23.28 -14.01 11.59
N ASN A 400 -23.59 -14.44 10.38
CA ASN A 400 -24.73 -13.96 9.61
C ASN A 400 -26.07 -14.13 10.33
N THR A 401 -26.17 -15.14 11.20
CA THR A 401 -27.41 -15.47 11.93
C THR A 401 -27.36 -15.10 13.41
N ALA A 402 -26.25 -14.57 13.91
CA ALA A 402 -26.08 -14.16 15.29
C ALA A 402 -26.83 -12.85 15.58
N GLN A 403 -27.41 -12.74 16.76
CA GLN A 403 -27.78 -11.46 17.35
C GLN A 403 -26.54 -10.86 18.02
N LEU A 404 -26.18 -9.62 17.63
CA LEU A 404 -24.99 -8.94 18.13
C LEU A 404 -25.35 -7.93 19.21
N SER A 405 -24.46 -7.80 20.19
CA SER A 405 -24.55 -6.73 21.21
C SER A 405 -23.12 -6.39 21.69
N THR A 406 -22.97 -5.23 22.29
CA THR A 406 -21.69 -4.74 22.82
C THR A 406 -21.87 -4.04 24.16
N SER A 407 -20.78 -3.87 24.91
CA SER A 407 -20.76 -3.03 26.13
C SER A 407 -21.15 -1.58 25.82
N SER A 408 -20.63 -1.05 24.71
CA SER A 408 -20.89 0.30 24.22
C SER A 408 -20.61 0.41 22.70
N ALA A 409 -21.09 1.49 22.08
CA ALA A 409 -20.70 1.91 20.73
C ALA A 409 -20.44 3.43 20.73
N LEU A 410 -19.40 3.85 20.06
CA LEU A 410 -19.00 5.25 20.00
C LEU A 410 -20.05 6.09 19.27
N ALA A 411 -20.59 7.08 19.98
CA ALA A 411 -21.33 8.19 19.41
C ALA A 411 -20.39 9.41 19.41
N LEU A 412 -19.70 9.64 18.29
CA LEU A 412 -18.67 10.67 18.21
C LEU A 412 -19.30 12.06 18.20
N VAL A 413 -19.13 12.80 19.30
CA VAL A 413 -19.57 14.20 19.46
C VAL A 413 -18.39 15.16 19.39
N SER A 414 -17.21 14.77 19.89
CA SER A 414 -16.05 15.66 19.94
C SER A 414 -14.75 14.87 19.99
N LEU A 415 -13.68 15.51 19.58
CA LEU A 415 -12.31 15.17 19.97
C LEU A 415 -11.76 16.32 20.83
N PRO A 416 -11.30 16.03 22.05
CA PRO A 416 -10.89 17.05 23.01
C PRO A 416 -9.63 17.79 22.54
N ASP A 417 -9.54 19.06 22.92
CA ASP A 417 -8.34 19.88 22.76
C ASP A 417 -7.22 19.37 23.68
N ASP A 418 -6.03 19.17 23.17
CA ASP A 418 -4.84 18.75 23.90
C ASP A 418 -3.90 19.91 24.25
N GLY A 419 -4.32 21.15 23.99
CA GLY A 419 -3.54 22.35 24.24
C GLY A 419 -2.43 22.61 23.20
N GLN A 420 -2.39 21.83 22.14
CA GLN A 420 -1.45 22.04 21.02
C GLN A 420 -2.19 22.70 19.85
N THR A 421 -1.45 23.47 19.06
CA THR A 421 -1.99 24.13 17.87
C THR A 421 -1.12 23.88 16.64
N VAL A 422 -1.72 23.95 15.46
CA VAL A 422 -1.02 23.95 14.19
C VAL A 422 -1.38 25.21 13.40
N PRO A 423 -0.38 25.93 12.88
CA PRO A 423 -0.65 27.12 12.09
C PRO A 423 -1.25 26.75 10.73
N LEU A 424 -2.26 27.49 10.27
CA LEU A 424 -2.87 27.29 8.95
C LEU A 424 -1.97 27.84 7.82
N ARG A 425 -0.69 27.42 7.82
CA ARG A 425 0.23 27.66 6.68
C ARG A 425 -0.21 26.90 5.43
N TYR A 426 -0.93 25.80 5.64
CA TYR A 426 -1.66 25.02 4.66
C TYR A 426 -3.12 24.98 5.08
N SER A 427 -4.01 24.68 4.14
CA SER A 427 -5.38 24.33 4.49
C SER A 427 -5.41 22.97 5.21
N TRP A 428 -6.21 22.86 6.28
CA TRP A 428 -6.40 21.64 7.05
C TRP A 428 -7.85 21.19 6.98
N ALA A 429 -8.08 19.89 6.96
CA ALA A 429 -9.41 19.32 6.99
C ALA A 429 -9.52 18.19 8.01
N GLN A 430 -10.65 18.17 8.72
CA GLN A 430 -11.08 17.00 9.47
C GLN A 430 -11.99 16.16 8.58
N MET A 431 -11.58 14.90 8.34
CA MET A 431 -12.41 13.92 7.65
C MET A 431 -13.42 13.34 8.63
N LEU A 432 -14.71 13.36 8.25
CA LEU A 432 -15.81 12.83 9.06
C LEU A 432 -16.71 11.94 8.19
N PRO A 433 -17.06 10.73 8.65
CA PRO A 433 -17.94 9.82 7.93
C PRO A 433 -19.40 10.21 8.17
N ILE A 434 -20.13 10.53 7.09
CA ILE A 434 -21.56 10.89 7.18
C ILE A 434 -22.41 9.75 6.60
N PRO A 435 -23.39 9.23 7.36
CA PRO A 435 -24.28 8.18 6.88
C PRO A 435 -25.16 8.66 5.72
N ALA A 436 -25.61 7.73 4.87
CA ALA A 436 -26.56 8.01 3.80
C ALA A 436 -27.83 8.69 4.33
N GLY A 437 -28.30 9.74 3.65
CA GLY A 437 -29.50 10.48 4.02
C GLY A 437 -29.34 11.36 5.26
N ALA A 438 -28.17 11.42 5.91
CA ALA A 438 -27.99 12.24 7.11
C ALA A 438 -27.60 13.69 6.77
N PRO A 439 -28.05 14.68 7.58
CA PRO A 439 -27.50 16.02 7.52
C PRO A 439 -26.07 16.04 8.07
N VAL A 440 -25.22 16.90 7.52
CA VAL A 440 -23.92 17.20 8.11
C VAL A 440 -24.15 18.04 9.37
N PRO A 441 -23.66 17.62 10.55
CA PRO A 441 -23.80 18.42 11.77
C PRO A 441 -23.02 19.73 11.68
N ALA A 442 -23.39 20.72 12.47
CA ALA A 442 -22.54 21.88 12.66
C ALA A 442 -21.25 21.45 13.38
N ILE A 443 -20.11 22.01 12.95
CA ILE A 443 -18.79 21.66 13.43
C ILE A 443 -18.15 22.89 14.04
N THR A 444 -17.74 22.79 15.30
CA THR A 444 -17.05 23.86 16.02
C THR A 444 -15.57 23.49 16.19
N PHE A 445 -14.68 24.37 15.76
CA PHE A 445 -13.23 24.28 15.98
C PHE A 445 -12.81 25.34 16.99
N THR A 446 -11.68 25.13 17.66
CA THR A 446 -11.02 26.13 18.50
C THR A 446 -9.83 26.66 17.74
N VAL A 447 -9.68 28.01 17.68
CA VAL A 447 -8.62 28.67 16.96
C VAL A 447 -8.00 29.80 17.77
N ASP A 448 -6.70 30.06 17.52
CA ASP A 448 -5.98 31.23 17.98
C ASP A 448 -5.74 32.18 16.79
N VAL A 449 -6.02 33.46 16.96
CA VAL A 449 -5.97 34.47 15.93
C VAL A 449 -4.95 35.53 16.31
N ALA A 450 -3.85 35.65 15.60
CA ALA A 450 -2.75 36.55 15.89
C ALA A 450 -3.03 38.02 15.51
N GLN A 451 -3.93 38.26 14.57
CA GLN A 451 -4.41 39.59 14.14
C GLN A 451 -5.79 39.43 13.51
N PRO A 452 -6.63 40.51 13.52
CA PRO A 452 -7.95 40.46 12.91
C PRO A 452 -7.88 39.95 11.46
N THR A 453 -8.72 38.97 11.11
CA THR A 453 -8.68 38.31 9.80
C THR A 453 -10.00 37.59 9.53
N THR A 454 -10.24 37.18 8.28
CA THR A 454 -11.37 36.37 7.89
C THR A 454 -10.93 34.92 7.71
N LEU A 455 -11.58 33.97 8.39
CA LEU A 455 -11.38 32.54 8.18
C LEU A 455 -12.41 32.03 7.17
N ARG A 456 -11.93 31.40 6.12
CA ARG A 456 -12.76 30.72 5.14
C ARG A 456 -12.86 29.21 5.47
N PHE A 457 -14.10 28.71 5.52
CA PHE A 457 -14.42 27.30 5.61
C PHE A 457 -14.88 26.77 4.26
N GLU A 458 -14.56 25.50 4.00
CA GLU A 458 -15.14 24.76 2.89
C GLU A 458 -15.53 23.37 3.37
N LEU A 459 -16.75 22.94 3.06
CA LEU A 459 -17.17 21.57 3.18
C LEU A 459 -16.97 20.91 1.82
N ARG A 460 -16.12 19.92 1.76
CA ARG A 460 -15.80 19.21 0.53
C ARG A 460 -16.08 17.72 0.65
N THR A 461 -16.18 17.02 -0.46
CA THR A 461 -16.27 15.56 -0.56
C THR A 461 -15.58 15.10 -1.83
N SER A 462 -15.45 13.79 -2.01
CA SER A 462 -15.00 13.21 -3.27
C SER A 462 -16.19 12.99 -4.21
N ASP A 463 -15.99 13.03 -5.53
CA ASP A 463 -17.01 12.69 -6.54
C ASP A 463 -17.46 11.22 -6.39
N ALA A 464 -16.53 10.30 -6.09
CA ALA A 464 -16.80 8.90 -5.82
C ALA A 464 -16.77 8.60 -4.31
N PRO A 465 -17.81 7.96 -3.71
CA PRO A 465 -17.91 7.77 -2.26
C PRO A 465 -16.73 7.04 -1.62
N ALA A 466 -16.08 6.13 -2.35
CA ALA A 466 -14.93 5.36 -1.85
C ALA A 466 -13.57 6.04 -2.11
N ASN A 467 -13.56 7.20 -2.78
CA ASN A 467 -12.37 8.01 -2.95
C ASN A 467 -12.23 9.02 -1.81
N HIS A 468 -11.01 9.52 -1.61
CA HIS A 468 -10.68 10.49 -0.57
C HIS A 468 -9.98 11.73 -1.13
N THR A 469 -10.29 12.08 -2.39
CA THR A 469 -9.88 13.34 -3.03
C THR A 469 -10.99 14.36 -2.84
N PRO A 470 -10.78 15.46 -2.09
CA PRO A 470 -11.83 16.43 -1.77
C PRO A 470 -12.02 17.43 -2.93
N ASP A 471 -12.50 16.95 -4.06
CA ASP A 471 -12.64 17.69 -5.33
C ASP A 471 -14.02 18.30 -5.55
N VAL A 472 -15.01 17.95 -4.72
CA VAL A 472 -16.37 18.49 -4.81
C VAL A 472 -16.63 19.44 -3.64
N LEU A 473 -16.83 20.71 -3.93
CA LEU A 473 -17.28 21.72 -2.95
C LEU A 473 -18.78 21.57 -2.70
N LEU A 474 -19.17 21.32 -1.45
CA LEU A 474 -20.56 21.20 -1.02
C LEU A 474 -21.13 22.51 -0.43
N ALA A 475 -20.33 23.21 0.36
CA ALA A 475 -20.69 24.47 0.98
C ALA A 475 -19.42 25.27 1.33
N SER A 476 -19.55 26.58 1.47
CA SER A 476 -18.49 27.46 1.98
C SER A 476 -19.07 28.55 2.85
N ASP A 477 -18.26 29.04 3.79
CA ASP A 477 -18.61 30.16 4.68
C ASP A 477 -17.35 30.96 5.01
N GLU A 478 -17.51 32.24 5.38
CA GLU A 478 -16.45 33.15 5.79
C GLU A 478 -16.83 33.80 7.11
N ILE A 479 -15.92 33.76 8.08
CA ILE A 479 -16.14 34.28 9.41
C ILE A 479 -15.04 35.29 9.76
N ASP A 480 -15.44 36.53 10.07
CA ASP A 480 -14.52 37.56 10.54
C ASP A 480 -14.17 37.30 12.01
N LEU A 481 -12.88 37.24 12.29
CA LEU A 481 -12.33 36.92 13.60
C LEU A 481 -11.48 38.05 14.13
N PRO A 482 -11.75 38.56 15.36
CA PRO A 482 -10.84 39.50 16.02
C PRO A 482 -9.57 38.76 16.49
N MET A 483 -8.53 39.50 16.81
CA MET A 483 -7.36 38.95 17.51
C MET A 483 -7.81 38.33 18.86
N GLY A 484 -7.32 37.12 19.16
CA GLY A 484 -7.63 36.42 20.43
C GLY A 484 -7.21 34.96 20.40
N VAL A 485 -7.22 34.34 21.57
CA VAL A 485 -6.91 32.93 21.77
C VAL A 485 -8.14 32.14 22.17
N ASN A 486 -8.14 30.83 21.93
CA ASN A 486 -9.24 29.92 22.31
C ASN A 486 -10.62 30.35 21.77
N GLN A 487 -10.67 30.91 20.55
CA GLN A 487 -11.93 31.31 19.95
C GLN A 487 -12.64 30.09 19.35
N HIS A 488 -13.91 29.92 19.71
CA HIS A 488 -14.76 28.86 19.14
C HIS A 488 -15.40 29.36 17.84
N VAL A 489 -15.15 28.65 16.76
CA VAL A 489 -15.65 28.99 15.44
C VAL A 489 -16.51 27.86 14.91
N THR A 490 -17.79 28.15 14.66
CA THR A 490 -18.77 27.15 14.26
C THR A 490 -19.12 27.31 12.78
N PHE A 491 -18.98 26.22 12.04
CA PHE A 491 -19.45 26.08 10.67
C PHE A 491 -20.72 25.22 10.64
N SER A 492 -21.82 25.77 10.10
CA SER A 492 -23.14 25.13 10.08
C SER A 492 -23.63 24.89 8.65
N PRO A 493 -23.12 23.85 7.96
CA PRO A 493 -23.49 23.61 6.58
C PRO A 493 -24.92 23.07 6.49
N ALA A 494 -25.74 23.65 5.61
CA ALA A 494 -27.06 23.15 5.28
C ALA A 494 -26.99 22.07 4.18
N VAL A 495 -26.22 21.01 4.45
CA VAL A 495 -25.93 19.94 3.51
C VAL A 495 -26.42 18.61 4.03
N ARG A 496 -27.00 17.79 3.14
CA ARG A 496 -27.34 16.38 3.35
C ARG A 496 -26.65 15.53 2.29
N VAL A 497 -26.09 14.39 2.68
CA VAL A 497 -25.44 13.47 1.74
C VAL A 497 -26.39 12.35 1.32
N ASP A 498 -26.45 12.01 0.03
CA ASP A 498 -27.35 10.97 -0.48
C ASP A 498 -26.83 9.55 -0.19
N GLN A 499 -25.50 9.40 -0.17
CA GLN A 499 -24.80 8.14 0.06
C GLN A 499 -23.82 8.31 1.21
N ALA A 500 -23.57 7.22 1.95
CA ALA A 500 -22.53 7.21 2.98
C ALA A 500 -21.18 7.58 2.35
N ARG A 501 -20.49 8.55 2.92
CA ARG A 501 -19.20 9.06 2.45
C ARG A 501 -18.47 9.88 3.48
N TYR A 502 -17.19 10.07 3.24
CA TYR A 502 -16.42 11.06 4.00
C TYR A 502 -16.67 12.47 3.47
N ILE A 503 -16.85 13.39 4.38
CA ILE A 503 -16.76 14.83 4.14
C ILE A 503 -15.42 15.35 4.68
N PHE A 504 -14.97 16.46 4.14
CA PHE A 504 -13.77 17.18 4.54
C PHE A 504 -14.20 18.56 5.06
N ALA A 505 -14.16 18.75 6.38
CA ALA A 505 -14.41 20.05 7.02
C ALA A 505 -13.09 20.86 6.97
N CYS A 506 -12.95 21.70 5.95
CA CYS A 506 -11.71 22.38 5.61
C CYS A 506 -11.64 23.77 6.24
N LEU A 507 -10.60 24.04 7.02
CA LEU A 507 -10.16 25.36 7.39
C LEU A 507 -9.10 25.80 6.37
N MET A 508 -9.42 26.80 5.58
CA MET A 508 -8.56 27.22 4.48
C MET A 508 -7.34 27.98 4.99
N LYS A 509 -6.25 27.91 4.22
CA LYS A 509 -4.97 28.54 4.52
C LYS A 509 -5.12 29.99 4.99
N ASN A 510 -4.66 30.29 6.19
CA ASN A 510 -4.59 31.64 6.77
C ASN A 510 -3.44 31.72 7.80
N PRO A 511 -2.29 32.30 7.45
CA PRO A 511 -1.13 32.33 8.34
C PRO A 511 -1.33 33.05 9.67
N ALA A 512 -2.40 33.88 9.80
CA ALA A 512 -2.73 34.58 11.04
C ALA A 512 -3.50 33.71 12.05
N ILE A 513 -3.84 32.46 11.66
CA ILE A 513 -4.65 31.55 12.47
C ILE A 513 -3.86 30.27 12.76
N SER A 514 -3.99 29.77 14.00
CA SER A 514 -3.62 28.42 14.39
C SER A 514 -4.87 27.70 14.89
N VAL A 515 -5.05 26.43 14.46
CA VAL A 515 -6.16 25.59 14.90
C VAL A 515 -5.69 24.62 15.98
N HIS A 516 -6.52 24.41 17.00
CA HIS A 516 -6.25 23.47 18.08
C HIS A 516 -6.35 22.03 17.60
N THR A 517 -5.55 21.16 18.20
CA THR A 517 -5.45 19.74 17.84
C THR A 517 -5.92 18.83 18.96
N SER A 518 -6.10 17.57 18.62
CA SER A 518 -6.40 16.48 19.56
C SER A 518 -5.42 15.32 19.33
N GLU A 519 -4.83 14.82 20.39
CA GLU A 519 -4.03 13.59 20.34
C GLU A 519 -4.88 12.32 20.26
N LYS A 520 -6.19 12.42 20.55
CA LYS A 520 -7.09 11.28 20.49
C LYS A 520 -7.25 10.78 19.06
N ARG A 521 -7.09 9.49 18.91
CA ARG A 521 -7.18 8.76 17.63
C ARG A 521 -8.35 7.80 17.69
N VAL A 522 -9.12 7.75 16.61
CA VAL A 522 -10.28 6.87 16.46
C VAL A 522 -10.18 6.21 15.08
N THR A 523 -10.44 4.92 15.01
CA THR A 523 -10.51 4.16 13.75
C THR A 523 -11.43 4.87 12.76
N GLY A 524 -10.91 5.14 11.55
CA GLY A 524 -11.68 5.82 10.49
C GLY A 524 -11.85 7.34 10.69
N ILE A 525 -11.22 7.98 11.69
CA ILE A 525 -11.21 9.43 11.86
C ILE A 525 -9.79 9.96 11.63
N LEU A 526 -9.67 10.92 10.71
CA LEU A 526 -8.38 11.39 10.24
C LEU A 526 -8.41 12.86 9.85
N SER A 527 -7.36 13.62 10.20
CA SER A 527 -7.11 14.95 9.67
C SER A 527 -6.09 14.91 8.54
N VAL A 528 -6.30 15.73 7.52
CA VAL A 528 -5.43 15.88 6.37
C VAL A 528 -5.11 17.35 6.11
N ALA A 529 -3.99 17.60 5.45
CA ALA A 529 -3.57 18.95 5.08
C ALA A 529 -3.21 19.02 3.59
N ASN A 530 -3.46 20.15 2.96
CA ASN A 530 -2.98 20.45 1.61
C ASN A 530 -1.48 20.76 1.65
N ALA A 531 -0.69 19.81 2.16
CA ALA A 531 0.75 19.89 2.30
C ALA A 531 1.47 19.25 1.10
N GLN A 532 2.72 19.67 0.87
CA GLN A 532 3.54 19.17 -0.22
C GLN A 532 4.39 17.97 0.23
N ASN A 533 4.55 17.01 -0.68
CA ASN A 533 5.52 15.92 -0.57
C ASN A 533 6.24 15.75 -1.92
N PRO A 534 7.30 16.55 -2.19
CA PRO A 534 8.01 16.51 -3.48
C PRO A 534 8.62 15.13 -3.83
N ALA A 535 8.86 14.27 -2.83
CA ALA A 535 9.42 12.94 -3.05
C ALA A 535 8.54 12.02 -3.93
N VAL A 536 7.24 12.34 -4.01
CA VAL A 536 6.25 11.65 -4.86
C VAL A 536 5.51 12.63 -5.76
N SER A 537 6.19 13.67 -6.22
CA SER A 537 5.66 14.69 -7.13
C SER A 537 4.37 15.39 -6.65
N ASN A 538 4.16 15.43 -5.34
CA ASN A 538 3.08 16.19 -4.74
C ASN A 538 3.55 17.61 -4.42
N PHE A 539 3.11 18.58 -5.19
CA PHE A 539 3.39 20.01 -5.01
C PHE A 539 2.18 20.80 -4.47
N GLY A 540 1.24 20.10 -3.81
CA GLY A 540 0.00 20.67 -3.27
C GLY A 540 -1.17 20.58 -4.25
N VAL A 541 -0.92 20.71 -5.54
CA VAL A 541 -1.89 20.56 -6.63
C VAL A 541 -1.24 19.84 -7.80
N GLN A 542 -1.98 18.96 -8.46
CA GLN A 542 -1.62 18.36 -9.73
C GLN A 542 -2.32 19.12 -10.85
N GLN A 543 -1.54 19.62 -11.80
CA GLN A 543 -2.05 20.35 -12.98
C GLN A 543 -1.41 19.76 -14.24
N PRO A 544 -1.93 18.65 -14.76
CA PRO A 544 -1.46 18.07 -16.00
C PRO A 544 -1.85 18.95 -17.20
N ARG A 545 -1.17 18.73 -18.33
CA ARG A 545 -1.63 19.28 -19.61
C ARG A 545 -2.95 18.60 -20.00
N GLU A 546 -3.83 19.32 -20.68
CA GLU A 546 -5.15 18.83 -21.06
C GLU A 546 -5.10 17.57 -21.96
N ASP A 547 -4.03 17.41 -22.73
CA ASP A 547 -3.87 16.36 -23.72
C ASP A 547 -3.43 14.98 -23.17
N ILE A 548 -3.12 14.85 -21.89
CA ILE A 548 -2.59 13.59 -21.32
C ILE A 548 -3.66 12.74 -20.61
N GLY A 549 -4.91 13.15 -20.62
CA GLY A 549 -6.02 12.36 -20.08
C GLY A 549 -5.98 12.16 -18.56
N ILE A 550 -5.33 13.06 -17.82
CA ILE A 550 -5.19 13.03 -16.37
C ILE A 550 -5.85 14.26 -15.77
N GLU A 551 -6.47 14.09 -14.61
CA GLU A 551 -7.28 15.13 -13.99
C GLU A 551 -6.47 16.06 -13.11
N THR A 552 -6.91 17.31 -13.02
CA THR A 552 -6.42 18.31 -12.04
C THR A 552 -7.11 18.10 -10.70
N PHE A 553 -6.35 18.00 -9.61
CA PHE A 553 -6.86 17.97 -8.25
C PHE A 553 -5.82 18.42 -7.23
N GLU A 554 -6.28 18.74 -6.02
CA GLU A 554 -5.44 19.07 -4.88
C GLU A 554 -5.05 17.82 -4.10
N PHE A 555 -3.81 17.79 -3.58
CA PHE A 555 -3.37 16.77 -2.66
C PHE A 555 -3.70 17.18 -1.22
N TRP A 556 -4.36 16.27 -0.49
CA TRP A 556 -4.65 16.41 0.92
C TRP A 556 -4.10 15.18 1.65
N VAL A 557 -3.01 15.36 2.38
CA VAL A 557 -2.24 14.26 2.96
C VAL A 557 -2.32 14.25 4.48
N PRO A 558 -2.27 13.08 5.12
CA PRO A 558 -2.32 13.00 6.57
C PRO A 558 -1.00 13.50 7.17
N MET A 559 -1.09 14.33 8.20
CA MET A 559 0.06 14.81 8.96
C MET A 559 0.33 13.92 10.18
N ARG A 560 0.20 12.63 10.02
CA ARG A 560 0.01 11.67 11.10
C ARG A 560 1.30 11.18 11.74
N ARG A 561 2.44 11.29 11.06
CA ARG A 561 3.67 10.65 11.53
C ARG A 561 4.83 11.64 11.58
N PRO A 562 5.58 11.65 12.67
CA PRO A 562 5.40 10.97 13.97
C PRO A 562 4.36 11.64 14.88
N HIS A 563 3.85 12.81 14.53
CA HIS A 563 3.02 13.70 15.36
C HIS A 563 1.56 13.74 14.92
N GLY A 564 1.04 12.63 14.42
CA GLY A 564 -0.30 12.56 13.88
C GLY A 564 -1.39 12.91 14.89
N ARG A 565 -1.99 14.07 14.71
CA ARG A 565 -3.08 14.60 15.51
C ARG A 565 -4.31 14.78 14.64
N ASN A 566 -5.47 14.61 15.22
CA ASN A 566 -6.70 15.13 14.65
C ASN A 566 -6.83 16.62 14.98
N LEU A 567 -7.74 17.32 14.32
CA LEU A 567 -8.19 18.63 14.82
C LEU A 567 -9.07 18.41 16.03
N ALA A 568 -8.99 19.33 17.02
CA ALA A 568 -9.97 19.39 18.11
C ALA A 568 -11.27 19.95 17.56
N PHE A 569 -12.39 19.28 17.79
CA PHE A 569 -13.70 19.72 17.30
C PHE A 569 -14.83 19.26 18.20
N THR A 570 -15.99 19.91 18.05
CA THR A 570 -17.27 19.50 18.62
C THR A 570 -18.35 19.53 17.55
N LEU A 571 -19.23 18.53 17.55
CA LEU A 571 -20.35 18.40 16.62
C LEU A 571 -21.66 18.76 17.32
N SER A 572 -22.60 19.37 16.61
CA SER A 572 -23.93 19.69 17.13
C SER A 572 -24.84 18.45 17.30
N ALA A 573 -24.48 17.33 16.68
CA ALA A 573 -25.16 16.04 16.80
C ALA A 573 -24.11 14.90 16.68
N PRO A 574 -24.32 13.76 17.36
CA PRO A 574 -23.39 12.65 17.35
C PRO A 574 -23.35 11.95 15.98
N LEU A 575 -22.17 11.46 15.60
CA LEU A 575 -21.98 10.52 14.51
C LEU A 575 -22.01 9.09 15.09
N SER A 576 -23.12 8.38 14.87
CA SER A 576 -23.34 7.00 15.33
C SER A 576 -23.10 6.01 14.18
N VAL A 577 -21.86 5.93 13.70
CA VAL A 577 -21.46 5.09 12.55
C VAL A 577 -20.58 3.90 12.95
N PHE A 578 -20.32 3.74 14.24
CA PHE A 578 -19.41 2.75 14.82
C PHE A 578 -20.16 1.57 15.45
N ASP A 579 -21.27 1.19 14.82
CA ASP A 579 -22.19 0.17 15.31
C ASP A 579 -21.58 -1.24 15.26
N VAL A 580 -22.10 -2.12 16.14
CA VAL A 580 -21.68 -3.53 16.20
C VAL A 580 -21.91 -4.29 14.90
N GLU A 581 -22.94 -3.93 14.12
CA GLU A 581 -23.26 -4.57 12.84
C GLU A 581 -22.10 -4.42 11.80
N ASN A 582 -21.22 -3.47 11.99
CA ASN A 582 -20.05 -3.31 11.15
C ASN A 582 -19.14 -4.54 11.16
N VAL A 583 -19.09 -5.33 12.23
CA VAL A 583 -18.20 -6.52 12.31
C VAL A 583 -18.58 -7.64 11.34
N ARG A 584 -19.71 -7.53 10.65
CA ARG A 584 -20.17 -8.47 9.62
C ARG A 584 -20.60 -7.80 8.31
N ASN A 585 -20.27 -6.52 8.10
CA ASN A 585 -20.65 -5.77 6.90
C ASN A 585 -19.79 -6.12 5.66
N GLY A 586 -18.78 -6.98 5.82
CA GLY A 586 -17.92 -7.47 4.74
C GLY A 586 -16.71 -6.59 4.43
N TRP A 587 -16.51 -5.45 5.13
CA TRP A 587 -15.36 -4.57 4.95
C TRP A 587 -14.35 -4.75 6.08
N GLY A 588 -13.08 -4.94 5.73
CA GLY A 588 -11.99 -5.09 6.70
C GLY A 588 -11.17 -3.82 6.92
N ARG A 589 -11.67 -2.65 6.49
CA ARG A 589 -11.00 -1.35 6.61
C ARG A 589 -11.99 -0.20 6.38
N PRO A 590 -11.64 1.06 6.73
CA PRO A 590 -12.40 2.22 6.30
C PRO A 590 -12.41 2.34 4.76
N THR A 591 -13.58 2.68 4.21
CA THR A 591 -13.80 2.93 2.78
C THR A 591 -14.64 4.21 2.61
N PHE A 592 -15.94 4.09 2.35
CA PHE A 592 -16.92 5.20 2.39
C PHE A 592 -17.47 5.44 3.80
N ALA A 593 -17.17 4.56 4.76
CA ALA A 593 -17.50 4.60 6.18
C ALA A 593 -16.36 3.98 7.00
N PRO A 594 -16.33 4.12 8.34
CA PRO A 594 -15.32 3.50 9.20
C PRO A 594 -15.29 1.98 9.14
N ASN A 595 -16.46 1.34 8.92
CA ASN A 595 -16.63 -0.12 8.79
C ASN A 595 -16.14 -0.93 10.00
N ALA A 596 -16.12 -0.33 11.18
CA ALA A 596 -15.71 -0.97 12.42
C ALA A 596 -16.74 -0.74 13.51
N TRP A 597 -16.89 -1.70 14.42
CA TRP A 597 -17.34 -1.40 15.75
C TRP A 597 -16.21 -0.68 16.48
N VAL A 598 -16.57 0.40 17.19
CA VAL A 598 -15.65 1.14 18.06
C VAL A 598 -16.35 1.37 19.39
N ALA A 599 -15.69 1.03 20.49
CA ALA A 599 -16.22 1.26 21.84
C ALA A 599 -16.26 2.75 22.19
N ALA A 600 -17.09 3.15 23.12
CA ALA A 600 -17.08 4.50 23.67
C ALA A 600 -15.71 4.85 24.27
N LEU A 601 -15.32 6.12 24.25
CA LEU A 601 -13.99 6.58 24.70
C LEU A 601 -13.73 6.30 26.19
N ASP A 602 -14.75 6.14 26.98
CA ASP A 602 -14.72 5.88 28.42
C ASP A 602 -15.10 4.44 28.81
N ASP A 603 -15.27 3.54 27.82
CA ASP A 603 -15.57 2.13 28.11
C ASP A 603 -14.32 1.42 28.66
N ALA A 604 -14.34 1.11 29.93
CA ALA A 604 -13.22 0.47 30.65
C ALA A 604 -13.17 -1.06 30.43
N ALA A 605 -14.20 -1.68 29.89
CA ALA A 605 -14.28 -3.12 29.66
C ALA A 605 -15.00 -3.46 28.34
N PRO A 606 -14.43 -3.02 27.20
CA PRO A 606 -15.07 -3.17 25.91
C PRO A 606 -15.23 -4.65 25.54
N CYS A 607 -16.46 -5.02 25.18
CA CYS A 607 -16.77 -6.37 24.76
C CYS A 607 -17.80 -6.42 23.64
N LEU A 608 -17.70 -7.49 22.83
CA LEU A 608 -18.60 -7.83 21.75
C LEU A 608 -19.21 -9.20 22.02
N GLN A 609 -20.52 -9.34 21.88
CA GLN A 609 -21.24 -10.60 22.08
C GLN A 609 -21.97 -11.01 20.82
N ALA A 610 -21.94 -12.32 20.54
CA ALA A 610 -22.76 -12.98 19.53
C ALA A 610 -23.62 -14.06 20.19
N GLN A 611 -24.92 -14.02 19.91
CA GLN A 611 -25.93 -14.95 20.46
C GLN A 611 -26.69 -15.59 19.31
N TRP A 612 -26.72 -16.92 19.27
CA TRP A 612 -27.51 -17.68 18.29
C TRP A 612 -28.77 -18.27 18.94
N ALA A 613 -29.83 -18.35 18.14
CA ALA A 613 -31.09 -18.96 18.58
C ALA A 613 -30.93 -20.47 18.86
N GLN A 614 -30.01 -21.13 18.19
CA GLN A 614 -29.64 -22.53 18.35
C GLN A 614 -28.13 -22.67 18.51
N PRO A 615 -27.64 -23.66 19.28
CA PRO A 615 -26.21 -23.90 19.39
C PRO A 615 -25.55 -24.11 18.01
N GLN A 616 -24.39 -23.49 17.80
CA GLN A 616 -23.55 -23.64 16.62
C GLN A 616 -22.34 -24.50 16.94
N THR A 617 -21.87 -25.26 15.97
CA THR A 617 -20.61 -25.98 16.08
C THR A 617 -19.52 -25.16 15.41
N ILE A 618 -18.62 -24.58 16.19
CA ILE A 618 -17.59 -23.64 15.75
C ILE A 618 -16.23 -24.32 15.80
N ALA A 619 -15.51 -24.37 14.67
CA ALA A 619 -14.14 -24.89 14.59
C ALA A 619 -13.08 -23.78 14.40
N LYS A 620 -13.49 -22.63 13.85
CA LYS A 620 -12.56 -21.53 13.58
C LYS A 620 -13.21 -20.18 13.88
N ILE A 621 -12.43 -19.30 14.51
CA ILE A 621 -12.81 -17.92 14.81
C ILE A 621 -11.76 -17.00 14.21
N THR A 622 -12.16 -16.01 13.42
CA THR A 622 -11.28 -14.98 12.86
C THR A 622 -11.71 -13.60 13.35
N LEU A 623 -10.75 -12.84 13.86
CA LEU A 623 -10.94 -11.44 14.29
C LEU A 623 -10.05 -10.55 13.45
N SER A 624 -10.61 -9.45 12.93
CA SER A 624 -9.86 -8.44 12.18
C SER A 624 -9.84 -7.12 12.94
N PHE A 625 -8.65 -6.63 13.24
CA PHE A 625 -8.38 -5.41 13.99
C PHE A 625 -7.82 -4.31 13.10
N ASP A 626 -7.81 -3.08 13.58
CA ASP A 626 -7.25 -1.95 12.84
C ASP A 626 -5.73 -2.03 12.80
N SER A 627 -5.21 -2.36 11.64
CA SER A 627 -3.77 -2.39 11.36
C SER A 627 -3.25 -1.09 10.76
N ASP A 628 -3.99 0.01 10.91
CA ASP A 628 -3.65 1.33 10.38
C ASP A 628 -3.33 1.33 8.88
N PHE A 629 -4.32 0.97 8.08
CA PHE A 629 -4.16 0.87 6.62
C PHE A 629 -3.77 2.19 5.93
N ASP A 630 -3.75 3.31 6.66
CA ASP A 630 -3.24 4.60 6.18
C ASP A 630 -1.72 4.75 6.41
N HIS A 631 -1.09 3.83 7.15
CA HIS A 631 0.36 3.81 7.36
C HIS A 631 1.05 2.98 6.28
N PRO A 632 1.93 3.57 5.44
CA PRO A 632 2.57 2.87 4.33
C PRO A 632 3.58 1.79 4.76
N MET A 633 4.21 1.91 5.93
CA MET A 633 5.16 0.93 6.52
C MET A 633 6.32 0.56 5.57
N GLU A 634 7.02 1.54 5.03
CA GLU A 634 8.21 1.31 4.22
C GLU A 634 9.24 0.45 4.95
N THR A 635 9.95 -0.40 4.22
CA THR A 635 10.70 -1.52 4.81
C THR A 635 12.16 -1.25 5.11
N VAL A 636 12.83 -0.40 4.35
CA VAL A 636 14.29 -0.19 4.47
C VAL A 636 14.63 1.26 4.69
N LEU A 637 15.56 1.53 5.62
CA LEU A 637 16.07 2.86 5.97
C LEU A 637 14.99 3.91 6.30
N MET A 638 13.82 3.45 6.64
CA MET A 638 12.72 4.26 7.13
C MET A 638 12.52 3.88 8.59
N GLY A 639 13.08 4.65 9.49
CA GLY A 639 12.83 4.49 10.92
C GLY A 639 11.36 4.81 11.23
N HIS A 640 10.75 3.97 12.05
CA HIS A 640 9.39 4.17 12.53
C HIS A 640 9.42 4.58 14.00
N PRO A 641 8.65 5.59 14.41
CA PRO A 641 8.62 6.02 15.81
C PRO A 641 7.95 4.96 16.72
N GLU A 642 7.09 4.14 16.15
CA GLU A 642 6.44 3.03 16.84
C GLU A 642 6.92 1.69 16.27
N SER A 643 7.09 0.67 17.10
CA SER A 643 7.30 -0.72 16.70
C SER A 643 6.01 -1.54 16.65
N ARG A 644 4.87 -0.93 17.00
CA ARG A 644 3.55 -1.54 17.05
C ARG A 644 2.51 -0.57 16.51
N ILE A 645 1.39 -1.11 16.07
CA ILE A 645 0.29 -0.32 15.52
C ILE A 645 -0.63 0.10 16.65
N LEU A 646 -0.69 1.39 16.95
CA LEU A 646 -1.44 1.93 18.10
C LEU A 646 -2.93 1.56 18.10
N PHE A 647 -3.54 1.41 16.92
CA PHE A 647 -4.95 1.04 16.76
C PHE A 647 -5.24 -0.46 16.97
N CYS A 648 -4.19 -1.30 17.02
CA CYS A 648 -4.35 -2.73 17.09
C CYS A 648 -4.67 -3.19 18.51
N VAL A 649 -5.53 -4.21 18.63
CA VAL A 649 -5.78 -4.90 19.89
C VAL A 649 -4.51 -5.66 20.31
N ASN A 650 -4.03 -5.41 21.55
CA ASN A 650 -2.89 -6.08 22.12
C ASN A 650 -3.27 -7.37 22.83
N ALA A 651 -4.30 -7.32 23.68
CA ALA A 651 -4.76 -8.50 24.39
C ALA A 651 -6.28 -8.62 24.34
N PHE A 652 -6.77 -9.83 24.15
CA PHE A 652 -8.18 -10.14 24.16
C PHE A 652 -8.47 -11.54 24.67
N ARG A 653 -9.73 -11.79 25.02
CA ARG A 653 -10.21 -13.08 25.51
C ARG A 653 -11.50 -13.45 24.83
N ILE A 654 -11.67 -14.75 24.52
CA ILE A 654 -12.88 -15.32 23.96
C ILE A 654 -13.51 -16.25 24.98
N ARG A 655 -14.81 -16.06 25.25
CA ARG A 655 -15.60 -16.88 26.14
C ARG A 655 -16.84 -17.45 25.46
N ALA A 656 -17.24 -18.64 25.91
CA ALA A 656 -18.55 -19.23 25.64
C ALA A 656 -19.26 -19.44 27.00
N GLY A 657 -20.10 -18.52 27.38
CA GLY A 657 -20.61 -18.43 28.76
C GLY A 657 -19.45 -18.24 29.75
N GLU A 658 -19.40 -19.07 30.78
CA GLU A 658 -18.32 -19.06 31.77
C GLU A 658 -17.00 -19.71 31.27
N THR A 659 -17.05 -20.43 30.15
CA THR A 659 -15.90 -21.18 29.65
C THR A 659 -14.95 -20.26 28.87
N LEU A 660 -13.67 -20.24 29.26
CA LEU A 660 -12.61 -19.61 28.50
C LEU A 660 -12.27 -20.47 27.28
N VAL A 661 -12.50 -19.94 26.09
CA VAL A 661 -12.18 -20.58 24.80
C VAL A 661 -10.75 -20.31 24.36
N ALA A 662 -10.33 -19.06 24.47
CA ALA A 662 -8.98 -18.61 24.12
C ALA A 662 -8.63 -17.30 24.82
N GLN A 663 -7.34 -17.08 25.02
CA GLN A 663 -6.79 -15.79 25.44
C GLN A 663 -5.50 -15.53 24.65
N VAL A 664 -5.34 -14.28 24.20
CA VAL A 664 -4.14 -13.77 23.53
C VAL A 664 -3.69 -12.53 24.28
N ASP A 665 -2.44 -12.52 24.74
CA ASP A 665 -1.93 -11.49 25.65
C ASP A 665 -0.94 -10.51 24.99
N ASP A 666 -0.38 -10.83 23.84
CA ASP A 666 0.63 -10.00 23.15
C ASP A 666 0.46 -10.09 21.61
N ASN A 667 -0.68 -9.58 21.13
CA ASN A 667 -0.96 -9.54 19.70
C ASN A 667 -0.41 -8.26 19.07
N HIS A 668 0.17 -8.39 17.89
CA HIS A 668 0.57 -7.26 17.03
C HIS A 668 -0.02 -7.37 15.60
N LEU A 669 -0.73 -8.46 15.30
CA LEU A 669 -1.28 -8.73 13.98
C LEU A 669 -2.67 -8.10 13.81
N GLY A 670 -2.94 -7.58 12.61
CA GLY A 670 -4.25 -7.02 12.25
C GLY A 670 -5.34 -8.07 12.01
N GLU A 671 -4.98 -9.33 11.75
CA GLU A 671 -5.91 -10.44 11.66
C GLU A 671 -5.40 -11.61 12.50
N VAL A 672 -6.29 -12.17 13.33
CA VAL A 672 -6.00 -13.33 14.18
C VAL A 672 -7.02 -14.43 13.88
N THR A 673 -6.53 -15.58 13.45
CA THR A 673 -7.34 -16.78 13.21
C THR A 673 -7.02 -17.84 14.25
N LEU A 674 -8.03 -18.24 15.00
CA LEU A 674 -7.97 -19.31 16.00
C LEU A 674 -8.66 -20.54 15.45
N THR A 675 -7.90 -21.60 15.19
CA THR A 675 -8.44 -22.95 14.89
C THR A 675 -8.52 -23.70 16.20
N LEU A 676 -9.73 -24.10 16.57
CA LEU A 676 -9.97 -24.84 17.82
C LEU A 676 -9.54 -26.30 17.65
N ALA A 677 -8.81 -26.84 18.64
CA ALA A 677 -8.37 -28.22 18.62
C ALA A 677 -9.55 -29.22 18.55
N GLU A 678 -10.63 -28.87 19.26
CA GLU A 678 -11.92 -29.55 19.17
C GLU A 678 -13.02 -28.51 18.87
N PRO A 679 -13.96 -28.81 17.97
CA PRO A 679 -15.07 -27.92 17.68
C PRO A 679 -15.89 -27.60 18.94
N LEU A 680 -16.17 -26.32 19.15
CA LEU A 680 -16.96 -25.82 20.27
C LEU A 680 -18.44 -25.80 19.89
N VAL A 681 -19.30 -26.41 20.72
CA VAL A 681 -20.76 -26.32 20.58
C VAL A 681 -21.27 -25.28 21.56
N THR A 682 -21.78 -24.16 21.06
CA THR A 682 -22.26 -23.06 21.89
C THR A 682 -23.34 -22.25 21.18
N ASN A 683 -24.19 -21.58 21.93
CA ASN A 683 -25.15 -20.59 21.42
C ASN A 683 -24.71 -19.14 21.69
N GLN A 684 -23.54 -18.93 22.31
CA GLN A 684 -23.00 -17.59 22.58
C GLN A 684 -21.49 -17.56 22.55
N LEU A 685 -20.95 -16.44 22.04
CA LEU A 685 -19.53 -16.07 22.15
C LEU A 685 -19.43 -14.64 22.66
N GLN A 686 -18.43 -14.38 23.48
CA GLN A 686 -18.05 -13.05 23.94
C GLN A 686 -16.58 -12.81 23.65
N ILE A 687 -16.27 -11.66 23.06
CA ILE A 687 -14.92 -11.17 22.83
C ILE A 687 -14.69 -10.01 23.79
N GLU A 688 -13.82 -10.18 24.76
CA GLU A 688 -13.41 -9.16 25.72
C GLU A 688 -12.09 -8.55 25.24
N ILE A 689 -12.05 -7.24 24.95
CA ILE A 689 -10.82 -6.53 24.62
C ILE A 689 -10.17 -6.08 25.92
N LEU A 690 -9.00 -6.64 26.23
CA LEU A 690 -8.32 -6.39 27.50
C LEU A 690 -7.41 -5.17 27.43
N THR A 691 -6.64 -5.04 26.35
CA THR A 691 -5.75 -3.89 26.12
C THR A 691 -5.57 -3.58 24.64
N MET A 692 -5.36 -2.31 24.34
CA MET A 692 -4.94 -1.82 23.02
C MET A 692 -3.44 -1.56 23.00
N GLN A 693 -2.82 -1.46 21.81
CA GLN A 693 -1.41 -1.10 21.68
C GLN A 693 -1.16 0.38 21.99
N GLY A 694 -2.13 1.25 21.75
CA GLY A 694 -2.06 2.69 22.03
C GLY A 694 -3.24 3.19 22.89
N ASP A 695 -3.22 4.48 23.23
CA ASP A 695 -4.37 5.16 23.88
C ASP A 695 -5.46 5.47 22.84
N VAL A 696 -6.19 4.43 22.45
CA VAL A 696 -7.26 4.48 21.47
C VAL A 696 -8.43 3.61 21.94
N PRO A 697 -9.68 3.92 21.56
CA PRO A 697 -10.82 3.06 21.89
C PRO A 697 -10.70 1.70 21.19
N ALA A 698 -11.21 0.66 21.81
CA ALA A 698 -11.26 -0.67 21.21
C ALA A 698 -12.01 -0.65 19.88
N SER A 699 -11.49 -1.31 18.87
CA SER A 699 -12.13 -1.40 17.56
C SER A 699 -11.97 -2.78 16.93
N VAL A 700 -13.01 -3.25 16.22
CA VAL A 700 -13.03 -4.52 15.49
C VAL A 700 -13.69 -4.30 14.14
N PHE A 701 -12.99 -4.65 13.06
CA PHE A 701 -13.54 -4.60 11.70
C PHE A 701 -14.38 -5.84 11.38
N ALA A 702 -13.92 -7.02 11.81
CA ALA A 702 -14.66 -8.24 11.53
C ALA A 702 -14.52 -9.27 12.66
N MET A 703 -15.62 -9.98 12.90
CA MET A 703 -15.66 -11.23 13.64
C MET A 703 -16.34 -12.27 12.76
N ARG A 704 -15.67 -13.39 12.53
CA ARG A 704 -16.19 -14.48 11.68
C ARG A 704 -16.05 -15.81 12.40
N CYS A 705 -17.05 -16.68 12.25
CA CYS A 705 -17.07 -18.00 12.86
C CYS A 705 -17.43 -19.04 11.81
N TYR A 706 -16.67 -20.13 11.80
CA TYR A 706 -16.86 -21.20 10.79
C TYR A 706 -17.04 -22.56 11.45
N ALA A 707 -17.93 -23.36 10.87
CA ALA A 707 -18.09 -24.76 11.21
C ALA A 707 -16.87 -25.59 10.78
N PRO A 708 -16.70 -26.83 11.31
CA PRO A 708 -15.73 -27.79 10.75
C PRO A 708 -15.97 -27.96 9.26
N GLN A 709 -14.89 -27.95 8.48
CA GLN A 709 -14.97 -28.32 7.06
C GLN A 709 -15.25 -29.82 6.96
N ALA A 710 -16.24 -30.18 6.14
CA ALA A 710 -16.63 -31.57 5.90
C ALA A 710 -15.53 -32.36 5.14
#